data_cd6564ea6e14e5d7da8c66c23e13908a
#
_entry.id   cd6564ea6e14e5d7da8c66c23e13908a
#
_cell.length_a   1.000
_cell.length_b   1.000
_cell.length_c   1.000
_cell.angle_alpha   90.00
_cell.angle_beta   90.00
_cell.angle_gamma   90.00
#
_symmetry.space_group_name_H-M   'P 1'
#
loop_
_entity.id
_entity.type
_entity.pdbx_description
1 polymer ?
#
loop_
_entity_poly.entity_id
_entity_poly.type
_entity_poly.pdbx_seq_one_letter_code
_entity_poly.pdbx_strand_id
1 'polypeptide(L)'
;MGLAHETKKKSIRDNYFLKAFFLGLGLSFLVFLPFIVVDGGRFLFYGDFNVQQVPFYRLAHDAVRSGNLGWSHLTDLGANFIGSYSFYLLGSPFFWLTIPFPSEWVQFLMGPLLILKFACATLTGYVYIHRYTKSKDTALIGAVLYAFSGFSIYNIFFNHFHEAIVFFPLLLAALDEYMATRRRGLFALAVCACCVVNYYFFVGQVTFTLIYFFLRLICKSWRINLKDFLLLALEAVLGLGLSCVLLVPSVMTVLQNYRTSEYINGWNAVLYNNVQRYLHILTCFFFPPDLPARPNFTPDSGSKWASLGAWLPLFGMTGVIGWLQMRRKHWLKKMLWISFLMALVPFLNASFQMMNSAYYARWYYMLTLMMARATVLALENDRVNWRRSITWCLVITTAISLVIGFMPTFETVDGAETVSYGLEDYPTRFWSYVAIALVSLAAVVYLFCFCRKHKKLFYRSTLVALSLISVFYSIFFIALGKTQSEYTWDHLIPYSLNGSKDVDLPGLQESRSDFYESLDNAGMFWGIPTIQAFHSVVPGSIMEFYDSIGVPRDVGSRATADHYGIRGLLSVHWLFDDDHDDSYFAGKDMSDPAIPGFAYYGNASGFDIWENLYYIPLGFSYDYYITRSEYNALSEGSENAIGDRELALLRALVVEDDRAQYYDGILQHLPEDQRAFNEENYLQDCLDRAERCCSSFEYTNTGFSAQIDSNRKQVVFFSVPYEDGWSAQVNGEPVAIERVNVGFMAVTVPEGEGVTIEFTYRTPGLTLGFGITLVSLALLVAYLMLMHRLPQKAPPRRGPSLLRVGKFSQYAKSRHTSFRRPGALTLHVTREAAVPSEEDSPPPKETPRQSSQSESEKGE
;
A
#
# COMPACT_ATOMS: atom_id res chain seq x y z
N MET A 1 20.34 -32.37 -51.98
CA MET A 1 19.88 -31.00 -52.16
C MET A 1 19.22 -30.51 -50.90
N GLY A 2 19.93 -29.71 -50.17
CA GLY A 2 19.51 -29.22 -48.85
C GLY A 2 18.55 -28.06 -48.93
N LEU A 3 17.42 -28.18 -48.21
CA LEU A 3 16.54 -27.05 -47.93
C LEU A 3 17.05 -26.36 -46.68
N ALA A 4 17.82 -25.29 -46.92
CA ALA A 4 18.17 -24.36 -45.87
C ALA A 4 16.90 -23.60 -45.39
N HIS A 5 16.42 -23.90 -44.21
CA HIS A 5 15.42 -23.11 -43.51
C HIS A 5 16.08 -21.81 -43.04
N GLU A 6 15.97 -20.75 -43.84
CA GLU A 6 16.22 -19.38 -43.38
C GLU A 6 15.28 -19.05 -42.22
N THR A 7 15.77 -19.15 -40.99
CA THR A 7 15.16 -18.50 -39.82
C THR A 7 15.41 -16.98 -39.94
N LYS A 8 14.51 -16.26 -40.59
CA LYS A 8 14.48 -14.78 -40.50
C LYS A 8 14.60 -14.35 -39.02
N LYS A 9 15.77 -13.85 -38.64
CA LYS A 9 15.95 -13.12 -37.36
C LYS A 9 14.90 -12.03 -37.33
N LYS A 10 13.88 -12.14 -36.48
CA LYS A 10 12.90 -11.10 -36.27
C LYS A 10 13.62 -9.86 -35.77
N SER A 11 13.54 -8.77 -36.51
CA SER A 11 14.04 -7.46 -36.10
C SER A 11 13.46 -7.10 -34.71
N ILE A 12 14.26 -6.46 -33.85
CA ILE A 12 13.83 -5.87 -32.56
C ILE A 12 12.56 -5.00 -32.77
N ARG A 13 12.45 -4.35 -33.93
CA ARG A 13 11.27 -3.56 -34.35
C ARG A 13 9.95 -4.33 -34.42
N ASP A 14 9.98 -5.68 -34.52
CA ASP A 14 8.76 -6.51 -34.56
C ASP A 14 8.39 -7.11 -33.20
N ASN A 15 9.19 -6.85 -32.15
CA ASN A 15 8.92 -7.33 -30.79
C ASN A 15 8.06 -6.33 -30.02
N TYR A 16 6.76 -6.58 -29.96
CA TYR A 16 5.80 -5.69 -29.29
C TYR A 16 5.91 -5.71 -27.75
N PHE A 17 6.55 -6.69 -27.14
CA PHE A 17 6.86 -6.67 -25.70
C PHE A 17 7.90 -5.59 -25.41
N LEU A 18 8.98 -5.53 -26.20
CA LEU A 18 9.95 -4.44 -26.09
C LEU A 18 9.33 -3.09 -26.41
N LYS A 19 8.43 -3.01 -27.41
CA LYS A 19 7.69 -1.76 -27.69
C LYS A 19 6.85 -1.31 -26.51
N ALA A 20 6.16 -2.22 -25.81
CA ALA A 20 5.37 -1.88 -24.66
C ALA A 20 6.25 -1.34 -23.51
N PHE A 21 7.38 -2.01 -23.25
CA PHE A 21 8.33 -1.56 -22.25
C PHE A 21 8.90 -0.17 -22.58
N PHE A 22 9.45 0.02 -23.77
CA PHE A 22 10.04 1.31 -24.17
C PHE A 22 9.02 2.42 -24.33
N LEU A 23 7.77 2.11 -24.72
CA LEU A 23 6.69 3.08 -24.70
C LEU A 23 6.39 3.54 -23.26
N GLY A 24 6.22 2.60 -22.34
CA GLY A 24 6.03 2.91 -20.93
C GLY A 24 7.19 3.71 -20.35
N LEU A 25 8.44 3.30 -20.67
CA LEU A 25 9.66 3.99 -20.26
C LEU A 25 9.70 5.44 -20.78
N GLY A 26 9.42 5.64 -22.07
CA GLY A 26 9.42 6.98 -22.67
C GLY A 26 8.33 7.89 -22.09
N LEU A 27 7.13 7.36 -21.88
CA LEU A 27 6.03 8.14 -21.30
C LEU A 27 6.31 8.52 -19.84
N SER A 28 6.76 7.57 -19.02
CA SER A 28 7.11 7.86 -17.63
C SER A 28 8.33 8.77 -17.50
N PHE A 29 9.31 8.64 -18.40
CA PHE A 29 10.43 9.57 -18.47
C PHE A 29 9.96 11.00 -18.74
N LEU A 30 9.04 11.20 -19.69
CA LEU A 30 8.45 12.53 -19.96
C LEU A 30 7.65 13.07 -18.76
N VAL A 31 7.03 12.19 -17.96
CA VAL A 31 6.26 12.60 -16.77
C VAL A 31 7.17 13.02 -15.64
N PHE A 32 8.19 12.22 -15.31
CA PHE A 32 8.99 12.39 -14.10
C PHE A 32 10.24 13.26 -14.29
N LEU A 33 10.85 13.27 -15.48
CA LEU A 33 12.09 14.00 -15.74
C LEU A 33 12.01 15.49 -15.39
N PRO A 34 10.94 16.24 -15.73
CA PRO A 34 10.86 17.67 -15.37
C PRO A 34 11.00 17.89 -13.87
N PHE A 35 10.36 17.06 -13.07
CA PHE A 35 10.40 17.14 -11.61
C PHE A 35 11.76 16.70 -11.04
N ILE A 36 12.35 15.61 -11.60
CA ILE A 36 13.70 15.17 -11.22
C ILE A 36 14.72 16.29 -11.45
N VAL A 37 14.62 17.02 -12.57
CA VAL A 37 15.51 18.14 -12.86
C VAL A 37 15.30 19.29 -11.88
N VAL A 38 14.06 19.63 -11.60
CA VAL A 38 13.70 20.70 -10.66
C VAL A 38 14.13 20.36 -9.24
N ASP A 39 14.02 19.08 -8.83
CA ASP A 39 14.43 18.59 -7.51
C ASP A 39 15.95 18.27 -7.41
N GLY A 40 16.77 18.82 -8.29
CA GLY A 40 18.23 18.66 -8.23
C GLY A 40 18.70 17.21 -8.41
N GLY A 41 18.03 16.42 -9.26
CA GLY A 41 18.32 15.01 -9.51
C GLY A 41 17.51 14.02 -8.65
N ARG A 42 16.77 14.50 -7.66
CA ARG A 42 15.87 13.71 -6.84
C ARG A 42 14.46 13.70 -7.44
N PHE A 43 13.58 12.87 -6.92
CA PHE A 43 12.14 13.04 -7.12
C PHE A 43 11.51 13.11 -5.74
N LEU A 44 10.99 14.27 -5.42
CA LEU A 44 10.25 14.57 -4.19
C LEU A 44 8.81 14.85 -4.55
N PHE A 45 7.90 14.45 -3.67
CA PHE A 45 6.46 14.65 -3.89
C PHE A 45 5.84 15.38 -2.69
N TYR A 46 5.04 14.73 -1.88
CA TYR A 46 4.55 15.22 -0.59
C TYR A 46 4.08 14.03 0.27
N GLY A 47 3.88 14.27 1.57
CA GLY A 47 3.39 13.28 2.53
C GLY A 47 4.20 11.99 2.52
N ASP A 48 3.52 10.84 2.55
CA ASP A 48 4.14 9.51 2.69
C ASP A 48 5.30 9.25 1.73
N PHE A 49 5.29 9.84 0.54
CA PHE A 49 6.41 9.65 -0.39
C PHE A 49 7.71 10.21 0.19
N ASN A 50 7.67 11.41 0.70
CA ASN A 50 8.85 12.11 1.24
C ASN A 50 9.24 11.57 2.63
N VAL A 51 8.27 11.56 3.56
CA VAL A 51 8.55 11.30 4.99
C VAL A 51 8.58 9.80 5.34
N GLN A 52 8.18 8.92 4.44
CA GLN A 52 8.14 7.47 4.69
C GLN A 52 8.93 6.69 3.63
N GLN A 53 8.60 6.85 2.34
CA GLN A 53 9.18 5.98 1.32
C GLN A 53 10.67 6.25 1.09
N VAL A 54 11.10 7.50 1.10
CA VAL A 54 12.52 7.86 0.90
C VAL A 54 13.37 7.45 2.10
N PRO A 55 13.01 7.80 3.38
CA PRO A 55 13.79 7.35 4.54
C PRO A 55 13.81 5.83 4.69
N PHE A 56 12.71 5.13 4.41
CA PHE A 56 12.70 3.67 4.50
C PHE A 56 13.66 3.01 3.51
N TYR A 57 13.73 3.53 2.28
CA TYR A 57 14.69 3.03 1.30
C TYR A 57 16.13 3.25 1.76
N ARG A 58 16.42 4.40 2.38
CA ARG A 58 17.76 4.72 2.90
C ARG A 58 18.13 3.79 4.05
N LEU A 59 17.30 3.73 5.09
CA LEU A 59 17.53 2.88 6.26
C LEU A 59 17.68 1.41 5.87
N ALA A 60 16.76 0.88 5.06
CA ALA A 60 16.81 -0.51 4.67
C ALA A 60 18.00 -0.83 3.77
N HIS A 61 18.41 0.11 2.90
CA HIS A 61 19.62 -0.03 2.11
C HIS A 61 20.87 -0.15 3.00
N ASP A 62 21.00 0.70 4.00
CA ASP A 62 22.11 0.69 4.95
C ASP A 62 22.09 -0.59 5.80
N ALA A 63 20.93 -1.03 6.28
CA ALA A 63 20.75 -2.28 7.02
C ALA A 63 21.17 -3.51 6.19
N VAL A 64 20.78 -3.58 4.91
CA VAL A 64 21.16 -4.69 4.02
C VAL A 64 22.65 -4.70 3.77
N ARG A 65 23.28 -3.55 3.56
CA ARG A 65 24.73 -3.46 3.29
C ARG A 65 25.61 -3.72 4.51
N SER A 66 25.15 -3.33 5.70
CA SER A 66 25.84 -3.63 6.97
C SER A 66 25.59 -5.06 7.45
N GLY A 67 24.57 -5.76 6.88
CA GLY A 67 24.17 -7.09 7.33
C GLY A 67 23.25 -7.09 8.57
N ASN A 68 22.79 -5.92 9.02
CA ASN A 68 21.87 -5.79 10.14
C ASN A 68 20.41 -6.03 9.69
N LEU A 69 20.01 -7.29 9.60
CA LEU A 69 18.68 -7.70 9.11
C LEU A 69 17.74 -8.18 10.22
N GLY A 70 18.15 -8.13 11.48
CA GLY A 70 17.37 -8.63 12.59
C GLY A 70 16.53 -7.55 13.25
N TRP A 71 17.15 -6.72 14.05
CA TRP A 71 16.54 -5.64 14.81
C TRP A 71 17.11 -4.28 14.44
N SER A 72 16.24 -3.29 14.26
CA SER A 72 16.60 -1.92 13.88
C SER A 72 16.32 -0.98 15.05
N HIS A 73 17.36 -0.46 15.68
CA HIS A 73 17.27 0.59 16.71
C HIS A 73 16.93 1.97 16.12
N LEU A 74 16.99 2.12 14.79
CA LEU A 74 16.64 3.35 14.06
C LEU A 74 15.15 3.40 13.66
N THR A 75 14.37 2.41 14.06
CA THR A 75 12.93 2.34 13.74
C THR A 75 12.12 2.45 15.02
N ASP A 76 11.56 3.64 15.27
CA ASP A 76 10.87 3.94 16.53
C ASP A 76 11.80 3.64 17.74
N LEU A 77 11.27 3.12 18.84
CA LEU A 77 12.05 2.70 20.01
C LEU A 77 12.88 1.43 19.78
N GLY A 78 12.83 0.89 18.57
CA GLY A 78 13.45 -0.35 18.14
C GLY A 78 12.42 -1.37 17.65
N ALA A 79 12.65 -1.93 16.46
CA ALA A 79 11.67 -2.81 15.83
C ALA A 79 12.33 -3.94 15.04
N ASN A 80 11.56 -5.03 14.83
CA ASN A 80 11.89 -6.12 13.94
C ASN A 80 12.03 -5.64 12.50
N PHE A 81 13.24 -5.66 11.93
CA PHE A 81 13.51 -5.13 10.61
C PHE A 81 12.71 -5.84 9.51
N ILE A 82 12.70 -7.19 9.49
CA ILE A 82 11.99 -7.95 8.45
C ILE A 82 10.48 -7.72 8.58
N GLY A 83 9.91 -7.79 9.78
CA GLY A 83 8.49 -7.57 10.02
C GLY A 83 8.05 -6.17 9.60
N SER A 84 8.80 -5.15 9.99
CA SER A 84 8.48 -3.75 9.71
C SER A 84 8.61 -3.37 8.23
N TYR A 85 9.65 -3.84 7.53
CA TYR A 85 9.96 -3.36 6.18
C TYR A 85 9.51 -4.29 5.05
N SER A 86 9.04 -5.51 5.32
CA SER A 86 8.55 -6.43 4.28
C SER A 86 7.33 -5.88 3.53
N PHE A 87 6.44 -5.16 4.21
CA PHE A 87 5.28 -4.51 3.60
C PHE A 87 5.70 -3.44 2.58
N TYR A 88 6.78 -2.72 2.84
CA TYR A 88 7.16 -1.54 2.08
C TYR A 88 8.13 -1.85 0.93
N LEU A 89 9.17 -2.69 1.16
CA LEU A 89 10.27 -2.75 0.20
C LEU A 89 11.08 -4.05 0.14
N LEU A 90 11.19 -4.86 1.22
CA LEU A 90 12.11 -6.00 1.22
C LEU A 90 11.80 -7.06 0.16
N GLY A 91 10.52 -7.23 -0.19
CA GLY A 91 10.10 -8.12 -1.28
C GLY A 91 10.20 -7.49 -2.68
N SER A 92 10.52 -6.20 -2.79
CA SER A 92 10.52 -5.47 -4.06
C SER A 92 11.81 -5.70 -4.84
N PRO A 93 11.75 -6.24 -6.08
CA PRO A 93 12.94 -6.33 -6.91
C PRO A 93 13.51 -4.95 -7.29
N PHE A 94 12.71 -3.90 -7.24
CA PHE A 94 13.16 -2.54 -7.51
C PHE A 94 14.02 -1.99 -6.37
N PHE A 95 13.68 -2.31 -5.12
CA PHE A 95 14.55 -1.99 -3.98
C PHE A 95 15.92 -2.68 -4.11
N TRP A 96 15.95 -3.96 -4.43
CA TRP A 96 17.20 -4.71 -4.58
C TRP A 96 18.11 -4.17 -5.69
N LEU A 97 17.57 -3.43 -6.67
CA LEU A 97 18.37 -2.72 -7.67
C LEU A 97 19.16 -1.54 -7.09
N THR A 98 18.82 -1.05 -5.90
CA THR A 98 19.56 0.04 -5.24
C THR A 98 20.84 -0.44 -4.56
N ILE A 99 20.90 -1.68 -4.10
CA ILE A 99 21.98 -2.21 -3.24
C ILE A 99 23.42 -2.06 -3.84
N PRO A 100 23.63 -2.17 -5.17
CA PRO A 100 24.96 -1.97 -5.74
C PRO A 100 25.49 -0.52 -5.68
N PHE A 101 24.62 0.44 -5.37
CA PHE A 101 24.98 1.86 -5.32
C PHE A 101 25.36 2.29 -3.91
N PRO A 102 26.11 3.41 -3.74
CA PRO A 102 26.34 4.01 -2.42
C PRO A 102 25.03 4.47 -1.75
N SER A 103 25.00 4.49 -0.42
CA SER A 103 23.82 4.85 0.35
C SER A 103 23.31 6.27 0.06
N GLU A 104 24.20 7.22 -0.14
CA GLU A 104 23.87 8.61 -0.48
C GLU A 104 23.14 8.76 -1.83
N TRP A 105 23.26 7.74 -2.71
CA TRP A 105 22.62 7.75 -4.01
C TRP A 105 21.16 7.29 -3.97
N VAL A 106 20.72 6.63 -2.90
CA VAL A 106 19.37 6.04 -2.79
C VAL A 106 18.29 7.09 -3.06
N GLN A 107 18.43 8.31 -2.52
CA GLN A 107 17.50 9.41 -2.73
C GLN A 107 17.35 9.80 -4.22
N PHE A 108 18.41 9.67 -5.02
CA PHE A 108 18.40 9.97 -6.46
C PHE A 108 17.85 8.80 -7.30
N LEU A 109 17.80 7.59 -6.75
CA LEU A 109 17.28 6.41 -7.44
C LEU A 109 15.77 6.33 -7.39
N MET A 110 15.08 7.01 -6.47
CA MET A 110 13.63 6.94 -6.31
C MET A 110 12.87 7.31 -7.58
N GLY A 111 13.22 8.41 -8.25
CA GLY A 111 12.64 8.83 -9.52
C GLY A 111 12.87 7.82 -10.67
N PRO A 112 14.11 7.42 -10.95
CA PRO A 112 14.44 6.37 -11.93
C PRO A 112 13.70 5.03 -11.67
N LEU A 113 13.56 4.61 -10.40
CA LEU A 113 12.81 3.40 -10.06
C LEU A 113 11.32 3.53 -10.36
N LEU A 114 10.70 4.69 -10.11
CA LEU A 114 9.31 4.95 -10.52
C LEU A 114 9.15 4.87 -12.04
N ILE A 115 10.06 5.48 -12.81
CA ILE A 115 10.07 5.38 -14.28
C ILE A 115 10.12 3.91 -14.71
N LEU A 116 10.99 3.11 -14.08
CA LEU A 116 11.10 1.68 -14.37
C LEU A 116 9.83 0.90 -13.99
N LYS A 117 9.20 1.21 -12.84
CA LYS A 117 7.94 0.59 -12.42
C LYS A 117 6.82 0.82 -13.43
N PHE A 118 6.65 2.04 -13.92
CA PHE A 118 5.66 2.35 -14.97
C PHE A 118 5.96 1.64 -16.28
N ALA A 119 7.23 1.54 -16.69
CA ALA A 119 7.65 0.78 -17.87
C ALA A 119 7.30 -0.72 -17.72
N CYS A 120 7.60 -1.30 -16.55
CA CYS A 120 7.26 -2.68 -16.22
C CYS A 120 5.73 -2.90 -16.14
N ALA A 121 4.97 -1.99 -15.57
CA ALA A 121 3.51 -2.05 -15.54
C ALA A 121 2.90 -2.03 -16.96
N THR A 122 3.47 -1.22 -17.87
CA THR A 122 3.07 -1.19 -19.27
C THR A 122 3.38 -2.53 -19.96
N LEU A 123 4.56 -3.09 -19.72
CA LEU A 123 4.94 -4.40 -20.23
C LEU A 123 4.02 -5.52 -19.73
N THR A 124 3.79 -5.62 -18.43
CA THR A 124 2.99 -6.70 -17.83
C THR A 124 1.51 -6.57 -18.17
N GLY A 125 0.98 -5.35 -18.22
CA GLY A 125 -0.35 -5.04 -18.75
C GLY A 125 -0.48 -5.51 -20.22
N TYR A 126 0.55 -5.25 -21.06
CA TYR A 126 0.58 -5.76 -22.43
C TYR A 126 0.60 -7.28 -22.49
N VAL A 127 1.43 -7.96 -21.66
CA VAL A 127 1.49 -9.43 -21.56
C VAL A 127 0.12 -10.03 -21.29
N TYR A 128 -0.65 -9.45 -20.39
CA TYR A 128 -2.00 -9.93 -20.09
C TYR A 128 -3.01 -9.58 -21.19
N ILE A 129 -3.11 -8.31 -21.61
CA ILE A 129 -4.16 -7.82 -22.54
C ILE A 129 -3.98 -8.39 -23.94
N HIS A 130 -2.73 -8.51 -24.41
CA HIS A 130 -2.43 -9.08 -25.76
C HIS A 130 -2.99 -10.49 -25.97
N ARG A 131 -3.20 -11.25 -24.90
CA ARG A 131 -3.80 -12.60 -24.98
C ARG A 131 -5.23 -12.58 -25.51
N TYR A 132 -5.89 -11.46 -25.46
CA TYR A 132 -7.33 -11.32 -25.75
C TYR A 132 -7.66 -10.43 -26.95
N THR A 133 -6.70 -9.61 -27.35
CA THR A 133 -6.86 -8.68 -28.48
C THR A 133 -6.47 -9.34 -29.82
N LYS A 134 -7.06 -8.86 -30.90
CA LYS A 134 -6.71 -9.28 -32.27
C LYS A 134 -5.54 -8.47 -32.82
N SER A 135 -5.49 -7.20 -32.48
CA SER A 135 -4.44 -6.28 -32.89
C SER A 135 -3.43 -6.08 -31.78
N LYS A 136 -2.16 -6.07 -32.15
CA LYS A 136 -1.06 -5.75 -31.22
C LYS A 136 -1.07 -4.27 -30.81
N ASP A 137 -1.53 -3.40 -31.72
CA ASP A 137 -1.62 -1.96 -31.47
C ASP A 137 -2.72 -1.65 -30.43
N THR A 138 -3.87 -2.37 -30.50
CA THR A 138 -4.91 -2.23 -29.46
C THR A 138 -4.48 -2.79 -28.11
N ALA A 139 -3.62 -3.81 -28.10
CA ALA A 139 -3.03 -4.29 -26.86
C ALA A 139 -2.09 -3.25 -26.20
N LEU A 140 -1.32 -2.49 -27.03
CA LEU A 140 -0.52 -1.37 -26.52
C LEU A 140 -1.39 -0.27 -25.91
N ILE A 141 -2.50 0.10 -26.57
CA ILE A 141 -3.48 1.04 -26.01
C ILE A 141 -3.96 0.56 -24.64
N GLY A 142 -4.34 -0.71 -24.53
CA GLY A 142 -4.78 -1.28 -23.25
C GLY A 142 -3.70 -1.29 -22.16
N ALA A 143 -2.45 -1.52 -22.55
CA ALA A 143 -1.31 -1.51 -21.63
C ALA A 143 -1.06 -0.10 -21.06
N VAL A 144 -1.10 0.95 -21.91
CA VAL A 144 -0.97 2.35 -21.46
C VAL A 144 -2.16 2.76 -20.59
N LEU A 145 -3.40 2.38 -20.97
CA LEU A 145 -4.60 2.63 -20.16
C LEU A 145 -4.48 2.06 -18.75
N TYR A 146 -3.88 0.90 -18.62
CA TYR A 146 -3.65 0.27 -17.32
C TYR A 146 -2.53 0.94 -16.54
N ALA A 147 -1.35 1.05 -17.13
CA ALA A 147 -0.16 1.55 -16.47
C ALA A 147 -0.26 3.02 -16.06
N PHE A 148 -0.99 3.84 -16.85
CA PHE A 148 -1.24 5.26 -16.57
C PHE A 148 -2.70 5.52 -16.17
N SER A 149 -3.38 4.55 -15.56
CA SER A 149 -4.72 4.74 -14.99
C SER A 149 -4.69 5.69 -13.80
N GLY A 150 -5.85 6.26 -13.46
CA GLY A 150 -5.98 7.10 -12.28
C GLY A 150 -5.48 6.42 -11.00
N PHE A 151 -5.62 5.09 -10.88
CA PHE A 151 -5.07 4.35 -9.75
C PHE A 151 -3.54 4.43 -9.69
N SER A 152 -2.87 4.24 -10.81
CA SER A 152 -1.39 4.27 -10.86
C SER A 152 -0.83 5.66 -10.55
N ILE A 153 -1.49 6.71 -11.03
CA ILE A 153 -1.04 8.08 -10.79
C ILE A 153 -1.34 8.53 -9.35
N TYR A 154 -2.53 8.21 -8.82
CA TYR A 154 -2.85 8.45 -7.41
C TYR A 154 -1.79 7.85 -6.48
N ASN A 155 -1.38 6.59 -6.74
CA ASN A 155 -0.50 5.84 -5.88
C ASN A 155 1.01 6.11 -6.12
N ILE A 156 1.38 7.19 -6.83
CA ILE A 156 2.75 7.74 -6.76
C ILE A 156 3.08 8.14 -5.31
N PHE A 157 2.09 8.65 -4.58
CA PHE A 157 2.18 8.97 -3.16
C PHE A 157 2.62 7.76 -2.31
N PHE A 158 2.14 6.56 -2.64
CA PHE A 158 2.49 5.29 -2.01
C PHE A 158 3.39 4.47 -2.94
N ASN A 159 4.63 4.86 -3.14
CA ASN A 159 5.58 4.26 -4.08
C ASN A 159 5.55 2.71 -4.11
N HIS A 160 5.43 2.06 -2.95
CA HIS A 160 5.43 0.59 -2.82
C HIS A 160 4.13 -0.08 -3.36
N PHE A 161 3.06 0.65 -3.65
CA PHE A 161 1.85 0.09 -4.26
C PHE A 161 2.05 -0.22 -5.74
N HIS A 162 3.03 0.39 -6.39
CA HIS A 162 3.33 0.14 -7.80
C HIS A 162 3.80 -1.28 -8.08
N GLU A 163 4.43 -1.96 -7.11
CA GLU A 163 4.79 -3.37 -7.26
C GLU A 163 3.55 -4.24 -7.49
N ALA A 164 2.47 -4.02 -6.76
CA ALA A 164 1.22 -4.74 -6.96
C ALA A 164 0.64 -4.52 -8.37
N ILE A 165 0.73 -3.29 -8.89
CA ILE A 165 0.31 -2.94 -10.26
C ILE A 165 1.15 -3.69 -11.29
N VAL A 166 2.47 -3.79 -11.08
CA VAL A 166 3.40 -4.48 -12.00
C VAL A 166 3.14 -6.00 -12.02
N PHE A 167 2.97 -6.64 -10.86
CA PHE A 167 2.99 -8.11 -10.78
C PHE A 167 1.62 -8.75 -10.97
N PHE A 168 0.52 -8.09 -10.64
CA PHE A 168 -0.83 -8.65 -10.78
C PHE A 168 -1.20 -9.12 -12.19
N PRO A 169 -0.91 -8.38 -13.29
CA PRO A 169 -1.19 -8.88 -14.63
C PRO A 169 -0.50 -10.21 -14.94
N LEU A 170 0.68 -10.48 -14.34
CA LEU A 170 1.40 -11.73 -14.50
C LEU A 170 0.70 -12.88 -13.77
N LEU A 171 0.12 -12.65 -12.60
CA LEU A 171 -0.68 -13.65 -11.88
C LEU A 171 -1.85 -14.13 -12.72
N LEU A 172 -2.64 -13.21 -13.28
CA LEU A 172 -3.74 -13.57 -14.15
C LEU A 172 -3.27 -14.21 -15.46
N ALA A 173 -2.16 -13.74 -16.02
CA ALA A 173 -1.59 -14.32 -17.24
C ALA A 173 -1.07 -15.76 -17.00
N ALA A 174 -0.48 -16.03 -15.86
CA ALA A 174 -0.03 -17.37 -15.47
C ALA A 174 -1.21 -18.33 -15.25
N LEU A 175 -2.27 -17.86 -14.58
CA LEU A 175 -3.52 -18.63 -14.42
C LEU A 175 -4.17 -18.93 -15.78
N ASP A 176 -4.25 -17.94 -16.66
CA ASP A 176 -4.76 -18.11 -18.03
C ASP A 176 -3.91 -19.11 -18.83
N GLU A 177 -2.60 -19.08 -18.67
CA GLU A 177 -1.67 -20.03 -19.32
C GLU A 177 -1.88 -21.45 -18.81
N TYR A 178 -2.00 -21.62 -17.48
CA TYR A 178 -2.34 -22.92 -16.90
C TYR A 178 -3.66 -23.45 -17.45
N MET A 179 -4.70 -22.62 -17.51
CA MET A 179 -6.01 -23.03 -18.01
C MET A 179 -6.01 -23.35 -19.51
N ALA A 180 -5.14 -22.69 -20.29
CA ALA A 180 -5.06 -22.86 -21.74
C ALA A 180 -4.17 -24.04 -22.17
N THR A 181 -3.04 -24.25 -21.50
CA THR A 181 -1.96 -25.13 -21.94
C THR A 181 -1.60 -26.21 -20.93
N ARG A 182 -2.07 -26.09 -19.71
CA ARG A 182 -1.67 -26.94 -18.57
C ARG A 182 -0.17 -26.88 -18.27
N ARG A 183 0.48 -25.76 -18.62
CA ARG A 183 1.89 -25.55 -18.29
C ARG A 183 2.04 -25.41 -16.78
N ARG A 184 2.92 -26.22 -16.22
CA ARG A 184 3.12 -26.36 -14.78
C ARG A 184 4.17 -25.39 -14.25
N GLY A 185 4.03 -24.98 -12.97
CA GLY A 185 5.00 -24.18 -12.20
C GLY A 185 4.92 -22.69 -12.42
N LEU A 186 4.41 -22.22 -13.58
CA LEU A 186 4.34 -20.79 -13.87
C LEU A 186 3.36 -20.05 -12.93
N PHE A 187 2.27 -20.73 -12.56
CA PHE A 187 1.29 -20.17 -11.64
C PHE A 187 1.86 -20.11 -10.21
N ALA A 188 2.59 -21.13 -9.75
CA ALA A 188 3.28 -21.13 -8.47
C ALA A 188 4.29 -19.96 -8.36
N LEU A 189 5.10 -19.74 -9.39
CA LEU A 189 6.05 -18.63 -9.42
C LEU A 189 5.36 -17.26 -9.42
N ALA A 190 4.22 -17.12 -10.10
CA ALA A 190 3.45 -15.88 -10.09
C ALA A 190 2.79 -15.61 -8.72
N VAL A 191 2.29 -16.65 -8.05
CA VAL A 191 1.78 -16.57 -6.67
C VAL A 191 2.89 -16.13 -5.72
N CYS A 192 4.05 -16.80 -5.77
CA CYS A 192 5.21 -16.44 -4.96
C CYS A 192 5.62 -14.98 -5.19
N ALA A 193 5.79 -14.57 -6.45
CA ALA A 193 6.19 -13.20 -6.77
C ALA A 193 5.22 -12.15 -6.23
N CYS A 194 3.91 -12.37 -6.38
CA CYS A 194 2.90 -11.44 -5.86
C CYS A 194 2.87 -11.38 -4.33
N CYS A 195 3.06 -12.52 -3.65
CA CYS A 195 3.08 -12.59 -2.20
C CYS A 195 4.34 -11.95 -1.60
N VAL A 196 5.52 -12.27 -2.15
CA VAL A 196 6.82 -11.73 -1.71
C VAL A 196 6.87 -10.23 -1.88
N VAL A 197 6.41 -9.73 -3.03
CA VAL A 197 6.46 -8.30 -3.36
C VAL A 197 5.62 -7.45 -2.42
N ASN A 198 4.42 -7.93 -2.05
CA ASN A 198 3.59 -7.28 -1.05
C ASN A 198 2.47 -8.21 -0.58
N TYR A 199 2.61 -8.75 0.62
CA TYR A 199 1.65 -9.71 1.19
C TYR A 199 0.26 -9.11 1.44
N TYR A 200 0.16 -7.81 1.77
CA TYR A 200 -1.11 -7.13 2.00
C TYR A 200 -1.95 -7.07 0.71
N PHE A 201 -1.36 -6.62 -0.39
CA PHE A 201 -2.05 -6.61 -1.69
C PHE A 201 -2.34 -8.01 -2.21
N PHE A 202 -1.50 -8.98 -1.84
CA PHE A 202 -1.70 -10.37 -2.26
C PHE A 202 -3.02 -10.95 -1.74
N VAL A 203 -3.48 -10.61 -0.55
CA VAL A 203 -4.80 -11.03 -0.03
C VAL A 203 -5.92 -10.58 -0.99
N GLY A 204 -5.92 -9.32 -1.39
CA GLY A 204 -6.87 -8.79 -2.36
C GLY A 204 -6.74 -9.46 -3.73
N GLN A 205 -5.51 -9.75 -4.17
CA GLN A 205 -5.27 -10.48 -5.42
C GLN A 205 -5.80 -11.90 -5.38
N VAL A 206 -5.71 -12.61 -4.24
CA VAL A 206 -6.33 -13.93 -4.05
C VAL A 206 -7.85 -13.83 -4.19
N THR A 207 -8.49 -12.90 -3.45
CA THR A 207 -9.93 -12.65 -3.53
C THR A 207 -10.38 -12.40 -4.97
N PHE A 208 -9.72 -11.48 -5.68
CA PHE A 208 -10.04 -11.18 -7.07
C PHE A 208 -9.82 -12.37 -8.00
N THR A 209 -8.72 -13.10 -7.82
CA THR A 209 -8.36 -14.27 -8.65
C THR A 209 -9.36 -15.42 -8.46
N LEU A 210 -9.86 -15.64 -7.24
CA LEU A 210 -10.92 -16.62 -6.98
C LEU A 210 -12.23 -16.21 -7.67
N ILE A 211 -12.66 -14.95 -7.55
CA ILE A 211 -13.85 -14.42 -8.25
C ILE A 211 -13.67 -14.61 -9.77
N TYR A 212 -12.52 -14.22 -10.30
CA TYR A 212 -12.17 -14.35 -11.72
C TYR A 212 -12.21 -15.81 -12.18
N PHE A 213 -11.65 -16.74 -11.42
CA PHE A 213 -11.61 -18.17 -11.72
C PHE A 213 -13.01 -18.78 -11.73
N PHE A 214 -13.76 -18.64 -10.64
CA PHE A 214 -15.09 -19.25 -10.51
C PHE A 214 -16.09 -18.64 -11.50
N LEU A 215 -16.03 -17.33 -11.72
CA LEU A 215 -16.90 -16.66 -12.68
C LEU A 215 -16.66 -17.16 -14.11
N ARG A 216 -15.42 -17.45 -14.48
CA ARG A 216 -15.10 -18.01 -15.80
C ARG A 216 -15.53 -19.48 -15.93
N LEU A 217 -15.53 -20.25 -14.85
CA LEU A 217 -16.11 -21.61 -14.82
C LEU A 217 -17.64 -21.57 -14.95
N ILE A 218 -18.32 -20.75 -14.13
CA ILE A 218 -19.80 -20.58 -14.17
C ILE A 218 -20.27 -20.10 -15.55
N CYS A 219 -19.53 -19.20 -16.15
CA CYS A 219 -19.83 -18.72 -17.51
C CYS A 219 -19.38 -19.69 -18.61
N LYS A 220 -18.91 -20.88 -18.26
CA LYS A 220 -18.42 -21.91 -19.20
C LYS A 220 -17.31 -21.40 -20.16
N SER A 221 -16.62 -20.35 -19.77
CA SER A 221 -15.44 -19.81 -20.48
C SER A 221 -14.22 -20.72 -20.28
N TRP A 222 -14.16 -21.38 -19.17
CA TRP A 222 -13.19 -22.41 -18.80
C TRP A 222 -13.85 -23.74 -18.47
N ARG A 223 -13.06 -24.82 -18.56
CA ARG A 223 -13.39 -26.15 -18.07
C ARG A 223 -12.14 -26.72 -17.42
N ILE A 224 -12.30 -27.35 -16.27
CA ILE A 224 -11.24 -28.02 -15.54
C ILE A 224 -11.78 -29.30 -14.96
N ASN A 225 -11.00 -30.37 -14.94
CA ASN A 225 -11.33 -31.61 -14.23
C ASN A 225 -10.75 -31.53 -12.80
N LEU A 226 -11.18 -32.41 -11.92
CA LEU A 226 -10.76 -32.40 -10.52
C LEU A 226 -9.24 -32.56 -10.37
N LYS A 227 -8.60 -33.42 -11.16
CA LYS A 227 -7.14 -33.61 -11.11
C LYS A 227 -6.39 -32.31 -11.43
N ASP A 228 -6.74 -31.65 -12.53
CA ASP A 228 -6.08 -30.40 -12.91
C ASP A 228 -6.39 -29.27 -11.92
N PHE A 229 -7.58 -29.27 -11.29
CA PHE A 229 -7.93 -28.32 -10.23
C PHE A 229 -7.06 -28.54 -8.98
N LEU A 230 -6.91 -29.79 -8.53
CA LEU A 230 -6.04 -30.12 -7.40
C LEU A 230 -4.58 -29.76 -7.67
N LEU A 231 -4.10 -29.99 -8.89
CA LEU A 231 -2.74 -29.59 -9.28
C LEU A 231 -2.58 -28.05 -9.35
N LEU A 232 -3.63 -27.32 -9.75
CA LEU A 232 -3.62 -25.84 -9.68
C LEU A 232 -3.60 -25.36 -8.24
N ALA A 233 -4.39 -25.97 -7.37
CA ALA A 233 -4.39 -25.67 -5.94
C ALA A 233 -3.02 -25.98 -5.30
N LEU A 234 -2.40 -27.11 -5.67
CA LEU A 234 -1.04 -27.45 -5.25
C LEU A 234 -0.03 -26.36 -5.70
N GLU A 235 -0.09 -25.87 -6.94
CA GLU A 235 0.78 -24.78 -7.39
C GLU A 235 0.54 -23.49 -6.60
N ALA A 236 -0.71 -23.18 -6.19
CA ALA A 236 -1.00 -22.04 -5.32
C ALA A 236 -0.36 -22.20 -3.94
N VAL A 237 -0.50 -23.38 -3.32
CA VAL A 237 0.10 -23.70 -2.01
C VAL A 237 1.62 -23.66 -2.07
N LEU A 238 2.23 -24.27 -3.09
CA LEU A 238 3.68 -24.24 -3.25
C LEU A 238 4.20 -22.82 -3.51
N GLY A 239 3.47 -22.02 -4.28
CA GLY A 239 3.80 -20.60 -4.50
C GLY A 239 3.75 -19.79 -3.20
N LEU A 240 2.74 -20.02 -2.37
CA LEU A 240 2.64 -19.41 -1.05
C LEU A 240 3.79 -19.88 -0.13
N GLY A 241 4.06 -21.19 -0.11
CA GLY A 241 5.14 -21.77 0.67
C GLY A 241 6.52 -21.20 0.31
N LEU A 242 6.75 -20.89 -0.97
CA LEU A 242 7.99 -20.24 -1.41
C LEU A 242 8.18 -18.82 -0.87
N SER A 243 7.11 -18.13 -0.48
CA SER A 243 7.16 -16.78 0.08
C SER A 243 7.31 -16.75 1.60
N CYS A 244 7.26 -17.91 2.27
CA CYS A 244 7.19 -18.00 3.74
C CYS A 244 8.41 -17.42 4.46
N VAL A 245 9.57 -17.33 3.82
CA VAL A 245 10.76 -16.68 4.40
C VAL A 245 10.50 -15.22 4.79
N LEU A 246 9.67 -14.48 4.05
CA LEU A 246 9.25 -13.13 4.40
C LEU A 246 7.83 -13.12 5.00
N LEU A 247 6.95 -13.99 4.51
CA LEU A 247 5.54 -13.99 4.90
C LEU A 247 5.35 -14.36 6.38
N VAL A 248 6.05 -15.39 6.89
CA VAL A 248 5.86 -15.86 8.28
C VAL A 248 6.30 -14.81 9.28
N PRO A 249 7.52 -14.23 9.21
CA PRO A 249 7.91 -13.15 10.10
C PRO A 249 6.96 -11.95 10.03
N SER A 250 6.55 -11.55 8.82
CA SER A 250 5.65 -10.42 8.62
C SER A 250 4.28 -10.65 9.26
N VAL A 251 3.72 -11.85 9.12
CA VAL A 251 2.43 -12.21 9.74
C VAL A 251 2.55 -12.19 11.26
N MET A 252 3.63 -12.71 11.84
CA MET A 252 3.83 -12.70 13.29
C MET A 252 3.89 -11.27 13.84
N THR A 253 4.59 -10.36 13.16
CA THR A 253 4.64 -8.94 13.55
C THR A 253 3.28 -8.25 13.40
N VAL A 254 2.58 -8.47 12.27
CA VAL A 254 1.28 -7.83 12.01
C VAL A 254 0.19 -8.29 12.99
N LEU A 255 0.22 -9.54 13.42
CA LEU A 255 -0.76 -10.07 14.39
C LEU A 255 -0.64 -9.44 15.78
N GLN A 256 0.49 -8.84 16.12
CA GLN A 256 0.66 -8.09 17.37
C GLN A 256 0.07 -6.68 17.31
N ASN A 257 -0.25 -6.19 16.12
CA ASN A 257 -0.78 -4.85 15.91
C ASN A 257 -2.31 -4.85 16.17
N TYR A 258 -2.78 -4.08 17.18
CA TYR A 258 -4.20 -4.02 17.55
C TYR A 258 -5.11 -3.54 16.43
N ARG A 259 -4.61 -2.73 15.48
CA ARG A 259 -5.36 -2.27 14.30
C ARG A 259 -5.87 -3.41 13.43
N THR A 260 -5.28 -4.60 13.53
CA THR A 260 -5.74 -5.77 12.77
C THR A 260 -6.95 -6.47 13.38
N SER A 261 -7.32 -6.15 14.62
CA SER A 261 -8.46 -6.73 15.33
C SER A 261 -9.78 -5.99 15.11
N GLU A 262 -9.75 -4.82 14.48
CA GLU A 262 -10.95 -4.05 14.19
C GLU A 262 -11.66 -4.58 12.94
N TYR A 263 -12.86 -5.12 13.12
CA TYR A 263 -13.69 -5.63 12.03
C TYR A 263 -14.93 -4.77 11.82
N ILE A 264 -15.33 -4.64 10.55
CA ILE A 264 -16.55 -3.93 10.17
C ILE A 264 -17.78 -4.65 10.69
N ASN A 265 -18.63 -3.97 11.43
CA ASN A 265 -19.85 -4.52 12.02
C ASN A 265 -21.08 -3.62 11.80
N GLY A 266 -22.26 -4.16 12.11
CA GLY A 266 -23.54 -3.46 12.06
C GLY A 266 -23.85 -2.87 10.68
N TRP A 267 -24.48 -1.71 10.66
CA TRP A 267 -24.84 -1.00 9.43
C TRP A 267 -23.64 -0.57 8.59
N ASN A 268 -22.48 -0.35 9.21
CA ASN A 268 -21.23 -0.02 8.52
C ASN A 268 -20.73 -1.15 7.60
N ALA A 269 -21.26 -2.36 7.77
CA ALA A 269 -20.98 -3.46 6.85
C ALA A 269 -21.72 -3.33 5.51
N VAL A 270 -22.88 -2.64 5.50
CA VAL A 270 -23.76 -2.55 4.33
C VAL A 270 -23.70 -1.18 3.66
N LEU A 271 -23.62 -0.12 4.45
CA LEU A 271 -23.63 1.27 3.99
C LEU A 271 -22.41 2.01 4.56
N TYR A 272 -21.82 2.87 3.73
CA TYR A 272 -20.79 3.80 4.22
C TYR A 272 -21.44 4.85 5.13
N ASN A 273 -20.86 5.12 6.26
CA ASN A 273 -21.31 6.12 7.23
C ASN A 273 -21.29 7.55 6.65
N ASN A 274 -20.34 7.85 5.75
CA ASN A 274 -20.31 9.11 5.02
C ASN A 274 -20.96 8.92 3.63
N VAL A 275 -22.10 9.59 3.40
CA VAL A 275 -22.86 9.49 2.14
C VAL A 275 -22.06 10.06 0.95
N GLN A 276 -21.21 11.07 1.15
CA GLN A 276 -20.35 11.63 0.10
C GLN A 276 -19.41 10.57 -0.50
N ARG A 277 -19.11 9.51 0.26
CA ARG A 277 -18.30 8.39 -0.22
C ARG A 277 -18.85 7.76 -1.51
N TYR A 278 -20.16 7.62 -1.64
CA TYR A 278 -20.77 7.08 -2.87
C TYR A 278 -20.53 7.99 -4.07
N LEU A 279 -20.60 9.30 -3.87
CA LEU A 279 -20.30 10.27 -4.90
C LEU A 279 -18.81 10.24 -5.26
N HIS A 280 -17.94 10.14 -4.28
CA HIS A 280 -16.49 10.01 -4.50
C HIS A 280 -16.13 8.72 -5.26
N ILE A 281 -16.76 7.58 -4.93
CA ILE A 281 -16.61 6.34 -5.69
C ILE A 281 -17.08 6.53 -7.14
N LEU A 282 -18.18 7.24 -7.37
CA LEU A 282 -18.68 7.49 -8.70
C LEU A 282 -17.75 8.41 -9.49
N THR A 283 -17.25 9.49 -8.89
CA THR A 283 -16.36 10.45 -9.53
C THR A 283 -15.05 9.81 -9.96
N CYS A 284 -14.47 8.89 -9.19
CA CYS A 284 -13.19 8.25 -9.50
C CYS A 284 -13.15 7.49 -10.83
N PHE A 285 -14.31 7.15 -11.43
CA PHE A 285 -14.41 6.52 -12.75
C PHE A 285 -14.49 7.52 -13.91
N PHE A 286 -14.97 8.74 -13.64
CA PHE A 286 -15.27 9.73 -14.66
C PHE A 286 -14.28 10.87 -14.73
N PHE A 287 -13.55 11.13 -13.66
CA PHE A 287 -12.57 12.21 -13.55
C PHE A 287 -11.16 11.68 -13.24
N PRO A 288 -10.11 12.45 -13.55
CA PRO A 288 -8.76 12.20 -13.03
C PRO A 288 -8.77 11.99 -11.51
N PRO A 289 -7.78 11.28 -10.96
CA PRO A 289 -7.70 11.05 -9.52
C PRO A 289 -7.51 12.35 -8.75
N ASP A 290 -8.13 12.43 -7.59
CA ASP A 290 -7.89 13.50 -6.62
C ASP A 290 -6.60 13.25 -5.82
N LEU A 291 -6.12 14.25 -5.09
CA LEU A 291 -4.89 14.15 -4.32
C LEU A 291 -5.07 13.29 -3.05
N PRO A 292 -4.17 12.37 -2.77
CA PRO A 292 -4.11 11.69 -1.47
C PRO A 292 -3.97 12.72 -0.33
N ALA A 293 -4.46 12.36 0.85
CA ALA A 293 -4.42 13.20 2.06
C ALA A 293 -5.16 14.55 1.95
N ARG A 294 -5.57 14.98 0.76
CA ARG A 294 -6.26 16.25 0.49
C ARG A 294 -7.48 16.01 -0.42
N PRO A 295 -8.47 15.17 -0.01
CA PRO A 295 -9.65 14.91 -0.83
C PRO A 295 -10.47 16.17 -1.03
N ASN A 296 -11.13 16.25 -2.18
CA ASN A 296 -11.84 17.45 -2.60
C ASN A 296 -13.17 17.66 -1.89
N PHE A 297 -13.89 16.58 -1.59
CA PHE A 297 -15.23 16.66 -0.97
C PHE A 297 -15.56 15.48 -0.05
N THR A 298 -14.56 14.84 0.50
CA THR A 298 -14.71 13.80 1.52
C THR A 298 -13.65 14.01 2.59
N PRO A 299 -13.83 14.99 3.45
CA PRO A 299 -12.79 15.46 4.38
C PRO A 299 -12.51 14.50 5.55
N ASP A 300 -13.32 13.46 5.75
CA ASP A 300 -13.10 12.49 6.83
C ASP A 300 -11.76 11.75 6.68
N SER A 301 -11.13 11.43 7.80
CA SER A 301 -9.80 10.82 7.84
C SER A 301 -9.72 9.50 7.08
N GLY A 302 -10.78 8.68 7.12
CA GLY A 302 -10.82 7.40 6.43
C GLY A 302 -10.74 7.49 4.90
N SER A 303 -11.16 8.60 4.31
CA SER A 303 -11.15 8.83 2.87
C SER A 303 -9.84 9.40 2.34
N LYS A 304 -9.04 10.05 3.17
CA LYS A 304 -7.82 10.76 2.78
C LYS A 304 -6.78 9.87 2.07
N TRP A 305 -6.68 8.60 2.45
CA TRP A 305 -5.69 7.64 1.93
C TRP A 305 -6.32 6.44 1.23
N ALA A 306 -7.53 6.62 0.69
CA ALA A 306 -8.36 5.52 0.22
C ALA A 306 -7.97 4.92 -1.13
N SER A 307 -7.05 5.51 -1.88
CA SER A 307 -6.65 5.10 -3.25
C SER A 307 -7.81 5.07 -4.25
N LEU A 308 -8.74 6.03 -4.13
CA LEU A 308 -9.88 6.18 -5.03
C LEU A 308 -9.49 6.78 -6.36
N GLY A 309 -8.97 5.97 -7.26
CA GLY A 309 -8.60 6.36 -8.60
C GLY A 309 -8.84 5.23 -9.59
N ALA A 310 -9.79 5.38 -10.51
CA ALA A 310 -10.08 4.35 -11.52
C ALA A 310 -10.29 4.92 -12.92
N TRP A 311 -10.08 6.21 -13.12
CA TRP A 311 -10.21 6.86 -14.40
C TRP A 311 -9.21 6.29 -15.42
N LEU A 312 -9.70 6.03 -16.63
CA LEU A 312 -8.87 5.61 -17.76
C LEU A 312 -8.57 6.84 -18.63
N PRO A 313 -7.30 7.25 -18.77
CA PRO A 313 -6.95 8.45 -19.52
C PRO A 313 -7.50 8.39 -20.94
N LEU A 314 -7.88 9.53 -21.50
CA LEU A 314 -8.57 9.70 -22.78
C LEU A 314 -9.99 9.13 -22.78
N PHE A 315 -10.20 7.88 -22.40
CA PHE A 315 -11.49 7.18 -22.58
C PHE A 315 -12.47 7.36 -21.41
N GLY A 316 -12.00 7.62 -20.17
CA GLY A 316 -12.87 7.55 -18.99
C GLY A 316 -13.66 6.23 -19.01
N MET A 317 -14.97 6.34 -18.93
CA MET A 317 -15.88 5.19 -18.98
C MET A 317 -16.42 4.85 -20.38
N THR A 318 -16.09 5.61 -21.44
CA THR A 318 -16.67 5.42 -22.77
C THR A 318 -16.46 4.01 -23.34
N GLY A 319 -15.25 3.46 -23.19
CA GLY A 319 -14.93 2.12 -23.68
C GLY A 319 -15.62 1.02 -22.88
N VAL A 320 -15.70 1.19 -21.57
CA VAL A 320 -16.39 0.27 -20.66
C VAL A 320 -17.89 0.24 -20.96
N ILE A 321 -18.53 1.42 -21.05
CA ILE A 321 -19.95 1.56 -21.43
C ILE A 321 -20.19 0.90 -22.81
N GLY A 322 -19.29 1.12 -23.77
CA GLY A 322 -19.35 0.49 -25.08
C GLY A 322 -19.30 -1.03 -25.02
N TRP A 323 -18.44 -1.57 -24.21
CA TRP A 323 -18.35 -3.02 -23.98
C TRP A 323 -19.61 -3.57 -23.29
N LEU A 324 -20.11 -2.90 -22.28
CA LEU A 324 -21.32 -3.31 -21.55
C LEU A 324 -22.57 -3.37 -22.44
N GLN A 325 -22.65 -2.60 -23.50
CA GLN A 325 -23.76 -2.65 -24.47
C GLN A 325 -23.77 -3.92 -25.33
N MET A 326 -22.60 -4.55 -25.56
CA MET A 326 -22.46 -5.51 -26.64
C MET A 326 -22.89 -6.94 -26.35
N ARG A 327 -22.60 -7.48 -25.17
CA ARG A 327 -22.78 -8.92 -24.88
C ARG A 327 -23.48 -9.16 -23.56
N ARG A 328 -24.71 -9.69 -23.63
CA ARG A 328 -25.53 -9.94 -22.43
C ARG A 328 -24.99 -11.02 -21.48
N LYS A 329 -24.22 -12.00 -21.97
CA LYS A 329 -23.80 -13.20 -21.18
C LYS A 329 -22.27 -13.39 -21.13
N HIS A 330 -21.45 -12.34 -21.38
CA HIS A 330 -19.99 -12.47 -21.32
C HIS A 330 -19.48 -12.34 -19.90
N TRP A 331 -18.56 -13.21 -19.48
CA TRP A 331 -18.00 -13.24 -18.12
C TRP A 331 -17.39 -11.90 -17.71
N LEU A 332 -16.64 -11.21 -18.60
CA LEU A 332 -16.03 -9.90 -18.29
C LEU A 332 -17.09 -8.85 -17.91
N LYS A 333 -18.28 -8.90 -18.53
CA LYS A 333 -19.38 -8.00 -18.17
C LYS A 333 -19.86 -8.27 -16.73
N LYS A 334 -19.99 -9.54 -16.35
CA LYS A 334 -20.34 -9.91 -14.98
C LYS A 334 -19.26 -9.52 -14.00
N MET A 335 -17.97 -9.70 -14.38
CA MET A 335 -16.83 -9.31 -13.55
C MET A 335 -16.87 -7.81 -13.24
N LEU A 336 -17.08 -6.96 -14.24
CA LEU A 336 -17.21 -5.52 -14.06
C LEU A 336 -18.38 -5.16 -13.13
N TRP A 337 -19.56 -5.76 -13.33
CA TRP A 337 -20.71 -5.50 -12.44
C TRP A 337 -20.48 -5.97 -11.01
N ILE A 338 -19.88 -7.14 -10.82
CA ILE A 338 -19.51 -7.64 -9.48
C ILE A 338 -18.52 -6.67 -8.83
N SER A 339 -17.49 -6.23 -9.55
CA SER A 339 -16.52 -5.29 -9.02
C SER A 339 -17.14 -3.92 -8.67
N PHE A 340 -18.06 -3.40 -9.50
CA PHE A 340 -18.78 -2.17 -9.17
C PHE A 340 -19.66 -2.34 -7.94
N LEU A 341 -20.36 -3.47 -7.80
CA LEU A 341 -21.12 -3.77 -6.60
C LEU A 341 -20.23 -3.88 -5.35
N MET A 342 -19.07 -4.54 -5.48
CA MET A 342 -18.11 -4.67 -4.39
C MET A 342 -17.57 -3.30 -3.94
N ALA A 343 -17.40 -2.36 -4.85
CA ALA A 343 -16.99 -1.00 -4.52
C ALA A 343 -18.05 -0.22 -3.72
N LEU A 344 -19.34 -0.51 -3.95
CA LEU A 344 -20.46 0.21 -3.33
C LEU A 344 -20.90 -0.35 -1.97
N VAL A 345 -20.47 -1.57 -1.61
CA VAL A 345 -20.86 -2.21 -0.34
C VAL A 345 -19.62 -2.36 0.54
N PRO A 346 -19.56 -1.71 1.72
CA PRO A 346 -18.37 -1.70 2.59
C PRO A 346 -17.80 -3.08 2.89
N PHE A 347 -18.63 -4.03 3.31
CA PHE A 347 -18.21 -5.41 3.59
C PHE A 347 -17.59 -6.10 2.38
N LEU A 348 -18.15 -5.91 1.18
CA LEU A 348 -17.60 -6.48 -0.04
C LEU A 348 -16.30 -5.79 -0.45
N ASN A 349 -16.21 -4.47 -0.26
CA ASN A 349 -14.98 -3.71 -0.48
C ASN A 349 -13.87 -4.17 0.47
N ALA A 350 -14.18 -4.32 1.75
CA ALA A 350 -13.25 -4.75 2.78
C ALA A 350 -12.71 -6.18 2.58
N SER A 351 -13.43 -7.04 1.80
CA SER A 351 -12.97 -8.41 1.50
C SER A 351 -11.62 -8.46 0.78
N PHE A 352 -11.17 -7.37 0.17
CA PHE A 352 -9.86 -7.26 -0.46
C PHE A 352 -8.73 -6.93 0.53
N GLN A 353 -9.05 -6.66 1.79
CA GLN A 353 -8.10 -6.25 2.83
C GLN A 353 -8.46 -6.88 4.19
N MET A 354 -8.76 -8.18 4.17
CA MET A 354 -9.03 -9.01 5.35
C MET A 354 -10.18 -8.51 6.25
N MET A 355 -11.16 -7.81 5.67
CA MET A 355 -12.31 -7.20 6.38
C MET A 355 -11.94 -6.07 7.37
N ASN A 356 -10.71 -5.60 7.38
CA ASN A 356 -10.23 -4.62 8.35
C ASN A 356 -10.72 -3.20 8.07
N SER A 357 -10.71 -2.73 6.80
CA SER A 357 -11.11 -1.36 6.47
C SER A 357 -12.16 -1.31 5.36
N ALA A 358 -13.21 -0.51 5.58
CA ALA A 358 -14.26 -0.29 4.58
C ALA A 358 -13.87 0.73 3.50
N TYR A 359 -13.04 1.72 3.85
CA TYR A 359 -12.84 2.87 2.99
C TYR A 359 -11.77 2.68 1.91
N TYR A 360 -10.80 1.78 2.09
CA TYR A 360 -9.72 1.61 1.15
C TYR A 360 -10.16 0.96 -0.16
N ALA A 361 -9.87 1.61 -1.27
CA ALA A 361 -10.08 1.12 -2.64
C ALA A 361 -8.77 0.59 -3.26
N ARG A 362 -7.84 0.11 -2.44
CA ARG A 362 -6.48 -0.31 -2.84
C ARG A 362 -6.45 -1.46 -3.85
N TRP A 363 -7.57 -2.13 -4.10
CA TRP A 363 -7.73 -3.17 -5.10
C TRP A 363 -8.15 -2.67 -6.50
N TYR A 364 -8.39 -1.37 -6.68
CA TYR A 364 -8.93 -0.83 -7.95
C TYR A 364 -8.00 -1.00 -9.15
N TYR A 365 -6.68 -1.22 -8.97
CA TYR A 365 -5.81 -1.60 -10.10
C TYR A 365 -6.26 -2.89 -10.78
N MET A 366 -6.86 -3.83 -10.06
CA MET A 366 -7.43 -5.06 -10.62
C MET A 366 -8.67 -4.75 -11.46
N LEU A 367 -9.52 -3.84 -10.99
CA LEU A 367 -10.67 -3.34 -11.72
C LEU A 367 -10.24 -2.54 -12.96
N THR A 368 -9.26 -1.64 -12.85
CA THR A 368 -8.76 -0.85 -13.99
C THR A 368 -8.15 -1.73 -15.08
N LEU A 369 -7.50 -2.84 -14.73
CA LEU A 369 -7.04 -3.83 -15.72
C LEU A 369 -8.21 -4.45 -16.50
N MET A 370 -9.32 -4.77 -15.81
CA MET A 370 -10.52 -5.29 -16.48
C MET A 370 -11.21 -4.22 -17.32
N MET A 371 -11.23 -2.97 -16.87
CA MET A 371 -11.79 -1.82 -17.59
C MET A 371 -10.96 -1.51 -18.84
N ALA A 372 -9.63 -1.48 -18.74
CA ALA A 372 -8.72 -1.29 -19.88
C ALA A 372 -8.90 -2.40 -20.92
N ARG A 373 -8.99 -3.65 -20.47
CA ARG A 373 -9.30 -4.79 -21.34
C ARG A 373 -10.67 -4.67 -22.01
N ALA A 374 -11.71 -4.25 -21.29
CA ALA A 374 -13.04 -4.04 -21.87
C ALA A 374 -13.03 -2.96 -22.93
N THR A 375 -12.31 -1.86 -22.69
CA THR A 375 -12.14 -0.74 -23.62
C THR A 375 -11.50 -1.20 -24.93
N VAL A 376 -10.38 -1.94 -24.87
CA VAL A 376 -9.72 -2.39 -26.12
C VAL A 376 -10.53 -3.44 -26.87
N LEU A 377 -11.27 -4.30 -26.16
CA LEU A 377 -12.20 -5.23 -26.80
C LEU A 377 -13.39 -4.51 -27.47
N ALA A 378 -13.83 -3.38 -26.91
CA ALA A 378 -14.82 -2.52 -27.53
C ALA A 378 -14.25 -1.83 -28.78
N LEU A 379 -13.00 -1.34 -28.74
CA LEU A 379 -12.31 -0.73 -29.88
C LEU A 379 -12.17 -1.69 -31.08
N GLU A 380 -11.95 -2.97 -30.82
CA GLU A 380 -11.83 -4.00 -31.86
C GLU A 380 -13.16 -4.46 -32.45
N ASN A 381 -14.29 -4.02 -31.89
CA ASN A 381 -15.60 -4.50 -32.32
C ASN A 381 -16.40 -3.43 -32.99
N ASP A 382 -16.63 -3.64 -34.29
CA ASP A 382 -17.38 -2.71 -35.16
C ASP A 382 -18.88 -2.59 -34.78
N ARG A 383 -19.42 -3.48 -33.96
CA ARG A 383 -20.83 -3.48 -33.50
C ARG A 383 -21.10 -2.55 -32.32
N VAL A 384 -20.06 -1.93 -31.73
CA VAL A 384 -20.24 -0.99 -30.63
C VAL A 384 -20.85 0.31 -31.13
N ASN A 385 -21.92 0.74 -30.49
CA ASN A 385 -22.49 2.06 -30.73
C ASN A 385 -21.73 3.12 -29.91
N TRP A 386 -20.63 3.60 -30.49
CA TRP A 386 -19.77 4.58 -29.86
C TRP A 386 -20.45 5.92 -29.60
N ARG A 387 -21.33 6.35 -30.49
CA ARG A 387 -22.11 7.58 -30.27
C ARG A 387 -22.88 7.50 -28.97
N ARG A 388 -23.59 6.38 -28.76
CA ARG A 388 -24.35 6.17 -27.53
C ARG A 388 -23.42 6.09 -26.28
N SER A 389 -22.26 5.43 -26.39
CA SER A 389 -21.30 5.32 -25.29
C SER A 389 -20.71 6.66 -24.88
N ILE A 390 -20.30 7.46 -25.85
CA ILE A 390 -19.76 8.81 -25.65
C ILE A 390 -20.84 9.71 -25.06
N THR A 391 -22.08 9.68 -25.61
CA THR A 391 -23.20 10.49 -25.09
C THR A 391 -23.50 10.16 -23.63
N TRP A 392 -23.58 8.88 -23.26
CA TRP A 392 -23.80 8.50 -21.85
C TRP A 392 -22.64 8.92 -20.95
N CYS A 393 -21.39 8.74 -21.39
CA CYS A 393 -20.25 9.19 -20.61
C CYS A 393 -20.27 10.72 -20.41
N LEU A 394 -20.55 11.48 -21.47
CA LEU A 394 -20.66 12.94 -21.39
C LEU A 394 -21.80 13.37 -20.46
N VAL A 395 -23.00 12.78 -20.59
CA VAL A 395 -24.16 13.11 -19.76
C VAL A 395 -23.85 12.84 -18.29
N ILE A 396 -23.26 11.69 -17.97
CA ILE A 396 -22.92 11.35 -16.58
C ILE A 396 -21.84 12.28 -16.04
N THR A 397 -20.75 12.52 -16.81
CA THR A 397 -19.68 13.44 -16.42
C THR A 397 -20.24 14.84 -16.15
N THR A 398 -21.06 15.39 -17.05
CA THR A 398 -21.67 16.70 -16.92
C THR A 398 -22.63 16.74 -15.73
N ALA A 399 -23.46 15.71 -15.53
CA ALA A 399 -24.41 15.66 -14.42
C ALA A 399 -23.66 15.66 -13.07
N ILE A 400 -22.60 14.86 -12.93
CA ILE A 400 -21.76 14.85 -11.73
C ILE A 400 -21.11 16.23 -11.53
N SER A 401 -20.57 16.83 -12.59
CA SER A 401 -19.93 18.16 -12.52
C SER A 401 -20.90 19.24 -12.06
N LEU A 402 -22.16 19.20 -12.55
CA LEU A 402 -23.18 20.17 -12.16
C LEU A 402 -23.64 19.97 -10.70
N VAL A 403 -23.81 18.72 -10.27
CA VAL A 403 -24.20 18.41 -8.87
C VAL A 403 -23.12 18.85 -7.90
N ILE A 404 -21.87 18.46 -8.15
CA ILE A 404 -20.77 18.81 -7.26
C ILE A 404 -20.47 20.32 -7.29
N GLY A 405 -20.35 20.91 -8.48
CA GLY A 405 -19.89 22.28 -8.64
C GLY A 405 -20.95 23.37 -8.38
N PHE A 406 -22.25 23.02 -8.32
CA PHE A 406 -23.34 23.99 -8.16
C PHE A 406 -24.38 23.62 -7.10
N MET A 407 -24.18 22.56 -6.31
CA MET A 407 -25.09 22.24 -5.22
C MET A 407 -24.99 23.34 -4.16
N PRO A 408 -26.11 23.98 -3.73
CA PRO A 408 -26.08 24.96 -2.67
C PRO A 408 -25.77 24.29 -1.33
N THR A 409 -24.84 24.86 -0.59
CA THR A 409 -24.52 24.48 0.79
C THR A 409 -24.87 25.64 1.70
N PHE A 410 -25.61 25.35 2.77
CA PHE A 410 -26.05 26.35 3.74
C PHE A 410 -25.20 26.24 4.99
N GLU A 411 -24.53 27.30 5.35
CA GLU A 411 -23.69 27.38 6.55
C GLU A 411 -24.11 28.58 7.41
N THR A 412 -24.13 28.38 8.71
CA THR A 412 -24.38 29.48 9.66
C THR A 412 -23.05 30.01 10.13
N VAL A 413 -22.67 31.19 9.62
CA VAL A 413 -21.45 31.91 10.04
C VAL A 413 -21.88 33.12 10.84
N ASP A 414 -21.40 33.23 12.07
CA ASP A 414 -21.72 34.36 13.00
C ASP A 414 -23.23 34.58 13.21
N GLY A 415 -24.03 33.50 13.19
CA GLY A 415 -25.49 33.57 13.38
C GLY A 415 -26.29 33.96 12.14
N ALA A 416 -25.63 34.19 11.00
CA ALA A 416 -26.28 34.45 9.72
C ALA A 416 -26.16 33.25 8.80
N GLU A 417 -27.28 32.88 8.15
CA GLU A 417 -27.27 31.81 7.14
C GLU A 417 -26.64 32.31 5.86
N THR A 418 -25.48 31.72 5.49
CA THR A 418 -24.78 32.01 4.26
C THR A 418 -24.94 30.85 3.28
N VAL A 419 -25.09 31.15 1.99
CA VAL A 419 -25.19 30.14 0.92
C VAL A 419 -23.94 30.16 0.10
N SER A 420 -23.20 29.05 0.14
CA SER A 420 -22.12 28.76 -0.78
C SER A 420 -22.58 27.78 -1.87
N TYR A 421 -21.91 27.75 -3.02
CA TYR A 421 -22.23 26.85 -4.11
C TYR A 421 -21.06 25.92 -4.39
N GLY A 422 -21.35 24.60 -4.43
CA GLY A 422 -20.39 23.52 -4.63
C GLY A 422 -20.35 22.61 -3.41
N LEU A 423 -19.85 21.39 -3.63
CA LEU A 423 -19.58 20.42 -2.58
C LEU A 423 -18.07 20.18 -2.40
N GLU A 424 -17.26 20.89 -3.16
CA GLU A 424 -15.82 20.78 -3.20
C GLU A 424 -15.13 21.79 -2.28
N ASP A 425 -14.15 21.33 -1.51
CA ASP A 425 -13.27 22.21 -0.69
C ASP A 425 -12.31 23.03 -1.57
N TYR A 426 -12.00 22.52 -2.77
CA TYR A 426 -11.03 23.13 -3.69
C TYR A 426 -11.64 23.34 -5.10
N PRO A 427 -12.47 24.38 -5.32
CA PRO A 427 -13.22 24.56 -6.57
C PRO A 427 -12.34 24.60 -7.82
N THR A 428 -11.23 25.35 -7.80
CA THR A 428 -10.31 25.46 -8.95
C THR A 428 -9.73 24.08 -9.34
N ARG A 429 -9.39 23.27 -8.35
CA ARG A 429 -8.87 21.90 -8.57
C ARG A 429 -9.94 21.01 -9.15
N PHE A 430 -11.15 21.03 -8.61
CA PHE A 430 -12.28 20.28 -9.12
C PHE A 430 -12.60 20.62 -10.60
N TRP A 431 -12.74 21.90 -10.92
CA TRP A 431 -13.02 22.34 -12.30
C TRP A 431 -11.89 22.02 -13.27
N SER A 432 -10.64 21.95 -12.80
CA SER A 432 -9.51 21.45 -13.61
C SER A 432 -9.67 19.97 -13.96
N TYR A 433 -10.12 19.12 -13.03
CA TYR A 433 -10.43 17.71 -13.32
C TYR A 433 -11.58 17.57 -14.32
N VAL A 434 -12.63 18.40 -14.18
CA VAL A 434 -13.74 18.46 -15.13
C VAL A 434 -13.23 18.84 -16.52
N ALA A 435 -12.38 19.85 -16.62
CA ALA A 435 -11.80 20.30 -17.89
C ALA A 435 -10.98 19.19 -18.56
N ILE A 436 -10.11 18.49 -17.81
CA ILE A 436 -9.31 17.37 -18.33
C ILE A 436 -10.22 16.25 -18.84
N ALA A 437 -11.27 15.91 -18.10
CA ALA A 437 -12.23 14.88 -18.49
C ALA A 437 -12.98 15.26 -19.78
N LEU A 438 -13.44 16.53 -19.91
CA LEU A 438 -14.15 17.03 -21.09
C LEU A 438 -13.23 17.12 -22.30
N VAL A 439 -11.99 17.58 -22.15
CA VAL A 439 -10.97 17.62 -23.23
C VAL A 439 -10.69 16.18 -23.71
N SER A 440 -10.57 15.23 -22.78
CA SER A 440 -10.40 13.82 -23.12
C SER A 440 -11.58 13.28 -23.93
N LEU A 441 -12.82 13.58 -23.54
CA LEU A 441 -14.02 13.19 -24.29
C LEU A 441 -14.09 13.86 -25.66
N ALA A 442 -13.72 15.14 -25.77
CA ALA A 442 -13.62 15.85 -27.03
C ALA A 442 -12.60 15.21 -27.98
N ALA A 443 -11.43 14.79 -27.46
CA ALA A 443 -10.43 14.06 -28.23
C ALA A 443 -10.96 12.69 -28.69
N VAL A 444 -11.72 11.98 -27.89
CA VAL A 444 -12.40 10.73 -28.32
C VAL A 444 -13.38 11.01 -29.42
N VAL A 445 -14.22 12.04 -29.32
CA VAL A 445 -15.15 12.45 -30.40
C VAL A 445 -14.39 12.72 -31.68
N TYR A 446 -13.33 13.52 -31.64
CA TYR A 446 -12.48 13.81 -32.77
C TYR A 446 -11.93 12.55 -33.44
N LEU A 447 -11.36 11.62 -32.66
CA LEU A 447 -10.82 10.35 -33.16
C LEU A 447 -11.89 9.51 -33.88
N PHE A 448 -13.09 9.44 -33.33
CA PHE A 448 -14.19 8.67 -33.93
C PHE A 448 -14.80 9.34 -35.17
N CYS A 449 -14.86 10.67 -35.23
CA CYS A 449 -15.38 11.41 -36.37
C CYS A 449 -14.39 11.41 -37.54
N PHE A 450 -13.11 11.64 -37.27
CA PHE A 450 -12.15 11.92 -38.37
C PHE A 450 -11.21 10.74 -38.68
N CYS A 451 -10.81 9.95 -37.70
CA CYS A 451 -9.76 8.92 -37.86
C CYS A 451 -10.32 7.51 -38.10
N ARG A 452 -11.59 7.22 -37.72
CA ARG A 452 -12.14 5.85 -37.67
C ARG A 452 -12.22 5.15 -39.04
N LYS A 453 -12.28 5.91 -40.12
CA LYS A 453 -12.39 5.34 -41.50
C LYS A 453 -11.20 4.43 -41.84
N HIS A 454 -10.02 4.74 -41.32
CA HIS A 454 -8.78 3.97 -41.54
C HIS A 454 -8.29 3.33 -40.23
N LYS A 455 -8.59 2.05 -40.00
CA LYS A 455 -8.31 1.34 -38.75
C LYS A 455 -6.85 1.50 -38.24
N LYS A 456 -5.86 1.44 -39.13
CA LYS A 456 -4.44 1.59 -38.76
C LYS A 456 -4.11 3.01 -38.30
N LEU A 457 -4.63 4.02 -39.00
CA LEU A 457 -4.51 5.42 -38.63
C LEU A 457 -5.23 5.66 -37.29
N PHE A 458 -6.45 5.16 -37.12
CA PHE A 458 -7.24 5.28 -35.92
C PHE A 458 -6.51 4.76 -34.67
N TYR A 459 -5.95 3.54 -34.71
CA TYR A 459 -5.23 2.98 -33.57
C TYR A 459 -3.95 3.76 -33.26
N ARG A 460 -3.22 4.23 -34.27
CA ARG A 460 -2.03 5.07 -34.09
C ARG A 460 -2.39 6.43 -33.48
N SER A 461 -3.37 7.10 -34.02
CA SER A 461 -3.83 8.40 -33.50
C SER A 461 -4.41 8.26 -32.09
N THR A 462 -5.12 7.16 -31.81
CA THR A 462 -5.62 6.85 -30.47
C THR A 462 -4.45 6.64 -29.49
N LEU A 463 -3.40 5.93 -29.88
CA LEU A 463 -2.23 5.73 -29.03
C LEU A 463 -1.51 7.06 -28.76
N VAL A 464 -1.35 7.91 -29.77
CA VAL A 464 -0.75 9.25 -29.61
C VAL A 464 -1.59 10.12 -28.69
N ALA A 465 -2.91 10.22 -28.93
CA ALA A 465 -3.81 11.01 -28.08
C ALA A 465 -3.82 10.50 -26.63
N LEU A 466 -3.86 9.17 -26.43
CA LEU A 466 -3.76 8.55 -25.13
C LEU A 466 -2.44 8.90 -24.43
N SER A 467 -1.32 8.82 -25.15
CA SER A 467 -0.01 9.17 -24.62
C SER A 467 0.07 10.63 -24.18
N LEU A 468 -0.44 11.55 -25.00
CA LEU A 468 -0.46 12.98 -24.68
C LEU A 468 -1.33 13.28 -23.44
N ILE A 469 -2.54 12.73 -23.40
CA ILE A 469 -3.42 12.90 -22.23
C ILE A 469 -2.80 12.25 -20.98
N SER A 470 -2.20 11.07 -21.11
CA SER A 470 -1.54 10.39 -19.97
C SER A 470 -0.39 11.21 -19.40
N VAL A 471 0.47 11.77 -20.26
CA VAL A 471 1.59 12.62 -19.82
C VAL A 471 1.05 13.91 -19.20
N PHE A 472 0.12 14.58 -19.88
CA PHE A 472 -0.41 15.86 -19.41
C PHE A 472 -1.05 15.77 -18.03
N TYR A 473 -2.01 14.84 -17.83
CA TYR A 473 -2.70 14.77 -16.55
C TYR A 473 -1.80 14.23 -15.42
N SER A 474 -0.81 13.40 -15.75
CA SER A 474 0.16 12.91 -14.76
C SER A 474 1.07 14.04 -14.30
N ILE A 475 1.58 14.88 -15.21
CA ILE A 475 2.35 16.09 -14.87
C ILE A 475 1.50 17.03 -14.03
N PHE A 476 0.24 17.28 -14.45
CA PHE A 476 -0.69 18.12 -13.70
C PHE A 476 -0.90 17.61 -12.27
N PHE A 477 -1.13 16.30 -12.10
CA PHE A 477 -1.30 15.69 -10.78
C PHE A 477 -0.06 15.83 -9.89
N ILE A 478 1.14 15.56 -10.43
CA ILE A 478 2.38 15.68 -9.68
C ILE A 478 2.66 17.15 -9.32
N ALA A 479 2.51 18.07 -10.28
CA ALA A 479 2.68 19.49 -10.02
C ALA A 479 1.74 19.99 -8.92
N LEU A 480 0.47 19.59 -8.98
CA LEU A 480 -0.53 19.94 -7.98
C LEU A 480 -0.20 19.34 -6.60
N GLY A 481 0.29 18.10 -6.56
CA GLY A 481 0.75 17.49 -5.31
C GLY A 481 1.96 18.19 -4.70
N LYS A 482 2.90 18.61 -5.53
CA LYS A 482 4.08 19.37 -5.05
C LYS A 482 3.72 20.72 -4.44
N THR A 483 2.64 21.39 -4.86
CA THR A 483 2.17 22.62 -4.20
C THR A 483 1.60 22.38 -2.80
N GLN A 484 1.39 21.12 -2.39
CA GLN A 484 0.93 20.78 -1.04
C GLN A 484 2.10 20.58 -0.06
N SER A 485 3.34 20.70 -0.50
CA SER A 485 4.54 20.52 0.32
C SER A 485 5.39 21.78 0.29
N GLU A 486 5.19 22.66 1.25
CA GLU A 486 6.01 23.86 1.47
C GLU A 486 7.42 23.45 1.92
N TYR A 487 7.52 22.35 2.65
CA TYR A 487 8.77 21.79 3.17
C TYR A 487 9.71 21.15 2.15
N THR A 488 9.30 20.99 0.88
CA THR A 488 10.08 20.17 -0.08
C THR A 488 11.47 20.76 -0.34
N TRP A 489 11.55 22.05 -0.49
CA TRP A 489 12.80 22.76 -0.86
C TRP A 489 13.56 23.31 0.32
N ASP A 490 12.85 23.90 1.26
CA ASP A 490 13.46 24.67 2.35
C ASP A 490 13.85 23.76 3.52
N HIS A 491 13.13 22.67 3.73
CA HIS A 491 13.36 21.73 4.83
C HIS A 491 13.81 20.34 4.40
N LEU A 492 13.00 19.62 3.59
CA LEU A 492 13.29 18.18 3.32
C LEU A 492 14.68 17.99 2.70
N ILE A 493 15.06 18.80 1.72
CA ILE A 493 16.35 18.65 1.05
C ILE A 493 17.51 19.10 1.93
N PRO A 494 17.52 20.34 2.48
CA PRO A 494 18.65 20.78 3.31
C PRO A 494 18.79 19.97 4.59
N TYR A 495 17.71 19.80 5.32
CA TYR A 495 17.78 19.31 6.71
C TYR A 495 17.69 17.78 6.82
N SER A 496 16.78 17.13 6.12
CA SER A 496 16.64 15.68 6.21
C SER A 496 17.63 14.91 5.34
N LEU A 497 17.86 15.35 4.11
CA LEU A 497 18.70 14.62 3.16
C LEU A 497 20.20 14.96 3.27
N ASN A 498 20.56 16.12 3.75
CA ASN A 498 21.95 16.60 3.84
C ASN A 498 22.38 17.00 5.26
N GLY A 499 21.46 17.26 6.17
CA GLY A 499 21.68 17.94 7.44
C GLY A 499 22.58 17.22 8.44
N SER A 500 22.62 15.89 8.44
CA SER A 500 23.48 15.14 9.38
C SER A 500 24.97 15.36 9.24
N LYS A 501 25.41 15.98 8.13
CA LYS A 501 26.84 16.17 7.84
C LYS A 501 27.50 17.27 8.69
N ASP A 502 26.69 18.21 9.15
CA ASP A 502 27.15 19.40 9.88
C ASP A 502 26.81 19.34 11.39
N VAL A 503 26.29 18.18 11.85
CA VAL A 503 25.92 17.95 13.26
C VAL A 503 26.88 16.95 13.87
N ASP A 504 27.73 17.45 14.78
CA ASP A 504 28.67 16.66 15.57
C ASP A 504 28.40 16.89 17.06
N LEU A 505 27.61 15.97 17.66
CA LEU A 505 27.19 16.05 19.06
C LEU A 505 27.65 14.82 19.84
N PRO A 506 28.08 15.00 21.08
CA PRO A 506 28.49 13.89 21.95
C PRO A 506 27.37 12.88 22.16
N GLY A 507 27.67 11.59 22.05
CA GLY A 507 26.71 10.51 22.31
C GLY A 507 25.50 10.45 21.39
N LEU A 508 25.51 11.10 20.23
CA LEU A 508 24.40 11.16 19.30
C LEU A 508 23.96 9.78 18.76
N GLN A 509 24.89 8.84 18.66
CA GLN A 509 24.63 7.49 18.16
C GLN A 509 24.20 6.50 19.25
N GLU A 510 24.54 6.77 20.50
CA GLU A 510 24.28 5.91 21.65
C GLU A 510 23.02 6.32 22.40
N SER A 511 22.60 7.59 22.31
CA SER A 511 21.38 8.15 22.90
C SER A 511 20.26 8.25 21.87
N ARG A 512 19.05 8.51 22.34
CA ARG A 512 17.95 8.90 21.44
C ARG A 512 17.85 10.40 21.33
N SER A 513 17.32 10.82 20.18
CA SER A 513 17.00 12.21 19.87
C SER A 513 15.49 12.41 19.73
N ASP A 514 15.04 13.63 19.92
CA ASP A 514 13.67 14.07 19.65
C ASP A 514 13.69 15.12 18.53
N PHE A 515 13.02 14.87 17.41
CA PHE A 515 12.78 15.84 16.35
C PHE A 515 11.43 16.51 16.61
N TYR A 516 11.44 17.49 17.52
CA TYR A 516 10.25 18.12 18.05
C TYR A 516 9.42 18.80 16.96
N GLU A 517 8.16 18.35 16.84
CA GLU A 517 7.17 18.84 15.85
C GLU A 517 7.68 18.95 14.39
N SER A 518 8.82 18.36 14.10
CA SER A 518 9.55 18.45 12.87
C SER A 518 9.20 17.32 11.88
N LEU A 519 10.03 17.15 10.87
CA LEU A 519 9.83 16.20 9.79
C LEU A 519 9.86 14.74 10.28
N ASP A 520 8.78 14.02 10.03
CA ASP A 520 8.68 12.59 10.35
C ASP A 520 9.86 11.80 9.77
N ASN A 521 10.41 10.89 10.56
CA ASN A 521 11.49 9.99 10.17
C ASN A 521 12.83 10.67 9.80
N ALA A 522 13.07 11.92 10.24
CA ALA A 522 14.34 12.60 10.01
C ALA A 522 15.53 11.78 10.54
N GLY A 523 15.42 11.20 11.73
CA GLY A 523 16.44 10.34 12.31
C GLY A 523 16.83 9.13 11.44
N MET A 524 15.91 8.59 10.64
CA MET A 524 16.23 7.49 9.70
C MET A 524 17.17 7.93 8.56
N PHE A 525 17.09 9.20 8.13
CA PHE A 525 18.03 9.76 7.16
C PHE A 525 19.41 10.00 7.78
N TRP A 526 19.41 10.44 9.04
CA TRP A 526 20.63 10.76 9.76
C TRP A 526 21.31 9.52 10.35
N GLY A 527 20.60 8.40 10.41
CA GLY A 527 21.10 7.16 11.00
C GLY A 527 21.28 7.27 12.50
N ILE A 528 20.42 8.04 13.19
CA ILE A 528 20.42 8.22 14.65
C ILE A 528 19.14 7.69 15.27
N PRO A 529 19.19 7.13 16.50
CA PRO A 529 18.01 6.69 17.22
C PRO A 529 17.10 7.86 17.59
N THR A 530 15.77 7.68 17.50
CA THR A 530 14.80 8.70 17.86
C THR A 530 13.62 8.11 18.61
N ILE A 531 12.88 8.98 19.33
CA ILE A 531 11.60 8.60 19.94
C ILE A 531 10.41 8.82 19.03
N GLN A 532 10.62 9.43 17.86
CA GLN A 532 9.57 9.72 16.89
C GLN A 532 9.70 8.84 15.67
N ALA A 533 8.60 8.30 15.21
CA ALA A 533 8.55 7.54 13.96
C ALA A 533 7.18 7.62 13.31
N PHE A 534 7.18 7.72 11.98
CA PHE A 534 5.99 7.51 11.16
C PHE A 534 6.13 6.16 10.45
N HIS A 535 5.70 5.10 11.13
CA HIS A 535 5.81 3.71 10.67
C HIS A 535 4.62 2.88 11.13
N SER A 536 3.87 2.28 10.20
CA SER A 536 2.61 1.59 10.51
C SER A 536 2.78 0.18 11.09
N VAL A 537 3.97 -0.42 10.99
CA VAL A 537 4.24 -1.80 11.41
C VAL A 537 5.39 -1.82 12.39
N VAL A 538 5.05 -1.79 13.68
CA VAL A 538 5.98 -1.81 14.80
C VAL A 538 5.55 -2.87 15.81
N PRO A 539 6.40 -3.24 16.80
CA PRO A 539 6.03 -4.14 17.87
C PRO A 539 4.77 -3.72 18.61
N GLY A 540 3.94 -4.67 18.99
CA GLY A 540 2.72 -4.41 19.77
C GLY A 540 3.01 -3.78 21.14
N SER A 541 4.14 -4.07 21.73
CA SER A 541 4.62 -3.50 22.99
C SER A 541 4.81 -1.98 22.95
N ILE A 542 5.26 -1.42 21.80
CA ILE A 542 5.34 0.03 21.59
C ILE A 542 3.94 0.66 21.63
N MET A 543 2.99 0.01 20.95
CA MET A 543 1.61 0.51 20.91
C MET A 543 0.95 0.51 22.28
N GLU A 544 1.17 -0.57 23.05
CA GLU A 544 0.64 -0.70 24.40
C GLU A 544 1.26 0.32 25.37
N PHE A 545 2.57 0.57 25.25
CA PHE A 545 3.25 1.59 26.03
C PHE A 545 2.65 2.97 25.78
N TYR A 546 2.59 3.42 24.54
CA TYR A 546 2.06 4.75 24.22
C TYR A 546 0.58 4.91 24.58
N ASP A 547 -0.24 3.86 24.40
CA ASP A 547 -1.64 3.85 24.81
C ASP A 547 -1.78 4.03 26.34
N SER A 548 -0.88 3.40 27.11
CA SER A 548 -0.92 3.47 28.57
C SER A 548 -0.69 4.89 29.12
N ILE A 549 0.01 5.72 28.38
CA ILE A 549 0.31 7.13 28.72
C ILE A 549 -0.51 8.12 27.89
N GLY A 550 -1.51 7.65 27.13
CA GLY A 550 -2.42 8.51 26.37
C GLY A 550 -1.84 9.11 25.09
N VAL A 551 -0.66 8.70 24.68
CA VAL A 551 -0.08 9.12 23.40
C VAL A 551 -0.67 8.27 22.26
N PRO A 552 -1.38 8.87 21.30
CA PRO A 552 -1.89 8.12 20.16
C PRO A 552 -0.77 7.46 19.36
N ARG A 553 -0.83 6.13 19.19
CA ARG A 553 0.11 5.34 18.38
C ARG A 553 -0.65 4.50 17.36
N ASP A 554 -1.12 5.15 16.30
CA ASP A 554 -1.79 4.48 15.17
C ASP A 554 -0.81 4.17 14.02
N VAL A 555 -0.25 5.18 13.38
CA VAL A 555 0.75 5.10 12.29
C VAL A 555 2.07 5.78 12.64
N GLY A 556 2.09 6.55 13.71
CA GLY A 556 3.29 7.29 14.14
C GLY A 556 3.30 7.52 15.63
N SER A 557 4.49 7.60 16.22
CA SER A 557 4.74 8.08 17.59
C SER A 557 5.16 9.55 17.50
N ARG A 558 4.37 10.44 18.12
CA ARG A 558 4.60 11.88 18.19
C ARG A 558 4.12 12.38 19.53
N ALA A 559 4.99 12.33 20.53
CA ALA A 559 4.68 12.85 21.86
C ALA A 559 4.88 14.36 21.87
N THR A 560 3.85 15.09 22.27
CA THR A 560 3.90 16.55 22.48
C THR A 560 4.75 16.96 23.69
N ALA A 561 5.00 18.24 23.89
CA ALA A 561 5.75 18.73 25.06
C ALA A 561 5.10 18.37 26.39
N ASP A 562 3.77 18.25 26.44
CA ASP A 562 3.04 17.86 27.67
C ASP A 562 3.47 16.51 28.22
N HIS A 563 3.97 15.62 27.35
CA HIS A 563 4.54 14.33 27.73
C HIS A 563 6.04 14.43 28.03
N TYR A 564 6.44 15.36 28.88
CA TYR A 564 7.85 15.63 29.16
C TYR A 564 8.59 14.47 29.85
N GLY A 565 7.90 13.70 30.66
CA GLY A 565 8.49 12.60 31.46
C GLY A 565 9.05 11.46 30.60
N ILE A 566 8.52 11.25 29.38
CA ILE A 566 9.05 10.19 28.52
C ILE A 566 10.47 10.49 28.03
N ARG A 567 10.92 11.72 28.01
CA ARG A 567 12.26 12.07 27.54
C ARG A 567 13.35 11.48 28.44
N GLY A 568 13.14 11.54 29.77
CA GLY A 568 14.02 10.84 30.73
C GLY A 568 13.95 9.31 30.58
N LEU A 569 12.72 8.76 30.59
CA LEU A 569 12.51 7.30 30.51
C LEU A 569 13.10 6.69 29.22
N LEU A 570 12.98 7.40 28.09
CA LEU A 570 13.40 6.92 26.78
C LEU A 570 14.84 7.32 26.41
N SER A 571 15.60 7.89 27.35
CA SER A 571 17.02 8.25 27.17
C SER A 571 17.24 9.26 26.03
N VAL A 572 16.42 10.32 26.01
CA VAL A 572 16.58 11.44 25.06
C VAL A 572 17.66 12.37 25.56
N HIS A 573 18.72 12.55 24.75
CA HIS A 573 19.82 13.46 25.07
C HIS A 573 19.68 14.79 24.30
N TRP A 574 19.34 14.69 23.00
CA TRP A 574 19.27 15.84 22.11
C TRP A 574 17.85 16.05 21.58
N LEU A 575 17.44 17.31 21.50
CA LEU A 575 16.21 17.71 20.85
C LEU A 575 16.55 18.69 19.73
N PHE A 576 15.92 18.45 18.58
CA PHE A 576 16.05 19.23 17.36
C PHE A 576 14.71 19.91 17.07
N ASP A 577 14.66 21.25 17.24
CA ASP A 577 13.53 22.11 16.93
C ASP A 577 13.76 22.77 15.58
N ASP A 578 12.80 22.68 14.67
CA ASP A 578 12.95 23.23 13.32
C ASP A 578 12.92 24.77 13.35
N ASP A 579 14.01 25.42 12.96
CA ASP A 579 14.15 26.88 13.00
C ASP A 579 13.29 27.65 11.98
N HIS A 580 12.55 26.92 11.11
CA HIS A 580 11.64 27.49 10.13
C HIS A 580 10.15 27.29 10.50
N ASP A 581 9.85 26.58 11.56
CA ASP A 581 8.50 26.43 12.05
C ASP A 581 8.12 27.64 12.95
N ASP A 582 6.86 28.06 12.89
CA ASP A 582 6.32 29.10 13.77
C ASP A 582 6.04 28.58 15.21
N SER A 583 6.10 27.26 15.42
CA SER A 583 5.97 26.61 16.74
C SER A 583 7.33 26.48 17.42
N TYR A 584 7.75 27.51 18.12
CA TYR A 584 9.02 27.51 18.85
C TYR A 584 8.97 26.62 20.10
N PHE A 585 9.97 25.77 20.25
CA PHE A 585 10.17 24.97 21.47
C PHE A 585 10.39 25.84 22.73
N ALA A 586 11.00 26.97 22.57
CA ALA A 586 11.27 27.91 23.67
C ALA A 586 11.11 29.35 23.24
N GLY A 587 10.06 29.96 23.21
CA GLY A 587 9.90 31.37 22.87
C GLY A 587 11.05 32.02 22.06
N LYS A 588 10.91 33.25 21.59
CA LYS A 588 11.92 33.90 20.73
C LYS A 588 13.26 34.20 21.42
N ASP A 589 13.30 34.17 22.73
CA ASP A 589 14.49 34.48 23.56
C ASP A 589 15.24 33.24 24.05
N MET A 590 14.81 32.02 23.64
CA MET A 590 15.44 30.77 24.06
C MET A 590 15.55 30.55 25.58
N SER A 591 14.68 31.20 26.38
CA SER A 591 14.82 31.26 27.84
C SER A 591 13.86 30.35 28.60
N ASP A 592 12.80 29.87 27.97
CA ASP A 592 11.74 29.06 28.61
C ASP A 592 11.36 27.86 27.71
N PRO A 593 12.13 26.75 27.79
CA PRO A 593 11.86 25.58 26.96
C PRO A 593 10.53 24.92 27.36
N ALA A 594 9.78 24.47 26.39
CA ALA A 594 8.49 23.79 26.57
C ALA A 594 8.61 22.47 27.36
N ILE A 595 9.80 21.88 27.42
CA ILE A 595 10.09 20.67 28.19
C ILE A 595 11.12 21.01 29.27
N PRO A 596 10.84 20.71 30.55
CA PRO A 596 11.75 21.02 31.64
C PRO A 596 13.08 20.27 31.52
N GLY A 597 14.16 20.91 31.95
CA GLY A 597 15.50 20.31 31.99
C GLY A 597 16.29 20.42 30.67
N PHE A 598 15.77 21.06 29.64
CA PHE A 598 16.50 21.33 28.39
C PHE A 598 17.19 22.70 28.43
N ALA A 599 18.37 22.78 27.82
CA ALA A 599 19.12 24.02 27.64
C ALA A 599 19.51 24.19 26.16
N TYR A 600 19.45 25.44 25.68
CA TYR A 600 19.88 25.74 24.32
C TYR A 600 21.37 25.47 24.12
N TYR A 601 21.72 24.67 23.14
CA TYR A 601 23.09 24.29 22.84
C TYR A 601 23.66 25.08 21.66
N GLY A 602 22.88 25.24 20.58
CA GLY A 602 23.30 25.94 19.38
C GLY A 602 22.34 25.67 18.21
N ASN A 603 22.71 26.17 17.01
CA ASN A 603 21.96 25.95 15.79
C ASN A 603 22.86 25.29 14.77
N ALA A 604 22.39 24.22 14.12
CA ALA A 604 23.06 23.55 13.01
C ALA A 604 22.04 22.86 12.10
N SER A 605 22.30 22.89 10.81
CA SER A 605 21.53 22.20 9.78
C SER A 605 20.05 22.58 9.76
N GLY A 606 19.70 23.80 10.15
CA GLY A 606 18.34 24.32 10.20
C GLY A 606 17.53 23.88 11.41
N PHE A 607 18.21 23.45 12.47
CA PHE A 607 17.60 23.12 13.73
C PHE A 607 18.24 23.92 14.87
N ASP A 608 17.41 24.41 15.76
CA ASP A 608 17.82 24.80 17.09
C ASP A 608 17.98 23.54 17.93
N ILE A 609 19.19 23.37 18.48
CA ILE A 609 19.59 22.16 19.17
C ILE A 609 19.55 22.41 20.67
N TRP A 610 18.89 21.51 21.38
CA TRP A 610 18.71 21.56 22.81
C TRP A 610 19.33 20.34 23.47
N GLU A 611 20.09 20.53 24.56
CA GLU A 611 20.67 19.48 25.38
C GLU A 611 19.77 19.20 26.59
N ASN A 612 19.45 17.92 26.83
CA ASN A 612 18.80 17.50 28.06
C ASN A 612 19.83 17.40 29.17
N LEU A 613 19.82 18.35 30.11
CA LEU A 613 20.73 18.40 31.27
C LEU A 613 20.48 17.28 32.29
N TYR A 614 19.31 16.62 32.19
CA TYR A 614 18.88 15.50 33.03
C TYR A 614 18.82 14.19 32.22
N TYR A 615 19.67 14.08 31.20
CA TYR A 615 19.77 12.89 30.37
C TYR A 615 20.14 11.64 31.19
N ILE A 616 19.43 10.56 30.93
CA ILE A 616 19.68 9.24 31.52
C ILE A 616 20.19 8.32 30.42
N PRO A 617 21.41 7.80 30.51
CA PRO A 617 21.91 6.77 29.58
C PRO A 617 21.04 5.52 29.56
N LEU A 618 21.03 4.81 28.41
CA LEU A 618 20.29 3.56 28.26
C LEU A 618 20.80 2.49 29.23
N GLY A 619 19.87 1.83 29.89
CA GLY A 619 20.18 0.82 30.91
C GLY A 619 20.39 1.43 32.32
N PHE A 620 19.35 1.43 33.14
CA PHE A 620 19.43 1.94 34.52
C PHE A 620 18.61 1.07 35.49
N SER A 621 18.87 1.22 36.80
CA SER A 621 18.20 0.44 37.82
C SER A 621 17.19 1.26 38.62
N TYR A 622 16.25 0.55 39.26
CA TYR A 622 15.21 1.10 40.14
C TYR A 622 15.43 0.68 41.57
N ASP A 623 14.88 1.46 42.51
CA ASP A 623 14.73 1.10 43.92
C ASP A 623 13.35 0.58 44.22
N TYR A 624 12.36 1.06 43.50
CA TYR A 624 10.95 0.81 43.75
C TYR A 624 10.29 0.08 42.59
N TYR A 625 9.23 -0.67 42.94
CA TYR A 625 8.30 -1.21 41.96
C TYR A 625 6.85 -0.90 42.33
N ILE A 626 5.95 -0.91 41.36
CA ILE A 626 4.49 -0.95 41.51
C ILE A 626 3.92 -2.03 40.61
N THR A 627 2.78 -2.56 40.98
CA THR A 627 2.11 -3.56 40.16
C THR A 627 1.36 -2.91 38.99
N ARG A 628 1.04 -3.70 37.96
CA ARG A 628 0.27 -3.24 36.82
C ARG A 628 -1.11 -2.71 37.23
N SER A 629 -1.77 -3.38 38.18
CA SER A 629 -3.05 -2.95 38.74
C SER A 629 -2.96 -1.60 39.42
N GLU A 630 -1.91 -1.36 40.22
CA GLU A 630 -1.69 -0.07 40.89
C GLU A 630 -1.37 1.04 39.90
N TYR A 631 -0.55 0.75 38.90
CA TYR A 631 -0.26 1.66 37.80
C TYR A 631 -1.54 2.09 37.03
N ASN A 632 -2.39 1.12 36.74
CA ASN A 632 -3.66 1.42 36.07
C ASN A 632 -4.60 2.24 36.97
N ALA A 633 -4.57 2.01 38.30
CA ALA A 633 -5.37 2.74 39.27
C ALA A 633 -4.96 4.22 39.41
N LEU A 634 -3.72 4.61 39.05
CA LEU A 634 -3.31 6.03 39.04
C LEU A 634 -4.20 6.94 38.18
N SER A 635 -5.01 6.36 37.30
CA SER A 635 -5.95 7.12 36.49
C SER A 635 -7.29 7.40 37.17
N GLU A 636 -7.58 6.74 38.30
CA GLU A 636 -8.86 6.87 38.96
C GLU A 636 -8.85 8.04 39.96
N GLY A 637 -9.48 9.17 39.55
CA GLY A 637 -9.71 10.32 40.40
C GLY A 637 -8.69 11.48 40.36
N SER A 638 -7.71 11.43 39.50
CA SER A 638 -6.75 12.51 39.23
C SER A 638 -7.18 13.34 38.01
N GLU A 639 -7.11 14.68 38.11
CA GLU A 639 -7.27 15.58 36.97
C GLU A 639 -6.12 15.44 35.95
N ASN A 640 -4.97 14.87 36.35
CA ASN A 640 -3.76 14.66 35.56
C ASN A 640 -3.34 13.19 35.45
N ALA A 641 -4.32 12.28 35.37
CA ALA A 641 -4.12 10.84 35.42
C ALA A 641 -3.08 10.28 34.44
N ILE A 642 -3.02 10.86 33.25
CA ILE A 642 -2.07 10.44 32.20
C ILE A 642 -0.65 10.87 32.55
N GLY A 643 -0.45 12.11 33.00
CA GLY A 643 0.83 12.64 33.47
C GLY A 643 1.36 11.85 34.67
N ASP A 644 0.49 11.51 35.63
CA ASP A 644 0.87 10.69 36.78
C ASP A 644 1.40 9.31 36.37
N ARG A 645 0.76 8.66 35.38
CA ARG A 645 1.25 7.38 34.85
C ARG A 645 2.61 7.50 34.18
N GLU A 646 2.80 8.54 33.41
CA GLU A 646 4.05 8.79 32.69
C GLU A 646 5.22 8.98 33.66
N LEU A 647 5.05 9.83 34.68
CA LEU A 647 6.08 10.09 35.71
C LEU A 647 6.31 8.88 36.63
N ALA A 648 5.27 8.10 36.91
CA ALA A 648 5.39 6.88 37.70
C ALA A 648 6.33 5.86 37.05
N LEU A 649 6.36 5.76 35.69
CA LEU A 649 7.25 4.85 34.97
C LEU A 649 8.75 5.14 35.20
N LEU A 650 9.10 6.38 35.50
CA LEU A 650 10.48 6.74 35.86
C LEU A 650 10.77 6.56 37.33
N ARG A 651 9.78 6.79 38.20
CA ARG A 651 9.89 6.63 39.66
C ARG A 651 10.03 5.17 40.11
N ALA A 652 9.17 4.31 39.56
CA ALA A 652 9.08 2.90 39.95
C ALA A 652 8.94 1.98 38.71
N LEU A 653 9.53 0.80 38.82
CA LEU A 653 9.39 -0.23 37.82
C LEU A 653 7.95 -0.80 37.86
N VAL A 654 7.20 -0.69 36.78
CA VAL A 654 5.89 -1.33 36.68
C VAL A 654 6.04 -2.79 36.29
N VAL A 655 5.56 -3.67 37.17
CA VAL A 655 5.67 -5.12 37.03
C VAL A 655 4.28 -5.75 36.91
N GLU A 656 4.17 -6.90 36.27
CA GLU A 656 2.90 -7.64 36.19
C GLU A 656 2.53 -8.18 37.62
N ASP A 657 1.25 -8.20 37.96
CA ASP A 657 0.74 -8.50 39.30
C ASP A 657 1.19 -9.88 39.79
N ASP A 658 1.29 -10.87 38.91
CA ASP A 658 1.76 -12.22 39.23
C ASP A 658 3.27 -12.31 39.46
N ARG A 659 4.01 -11.25 39.10
CA ARG A 659 5.48 -11.16 39.29
C ARG A 659 5.89 -10.38 40.55
N ALA A 660 4.98 -9.68 41.22
CA ALA A 660 5.26 -8.83 42.38
C ALA A 660 6.10 -9.54 43.44
N GLN A 661 5.76 -10.78 43.80
CA GLN A 661 6.49 -11.57 44.81
C GLN A 661 7.97 -11.81 44.41
N TYR A 662 8.29 -11.90 43.13
CA TYR A 662 9.67 -12.03 42.66
C TYR A 662 10.47 -10.76 42.93
N TYR A 663 9.84 -9.61 42.79
CA TYR A 663 10.50 -8.32 42.99
C TYR A 663 10.63 -7.88 44.44
N ASP A 664 9.77 -8.36 45.36
CA ASP A 664 9.85 -8.07 46.81
C ASP A 664 11.22 -8.37 47.45
N GLY A 665 11.96 -9.32 46.85
CA GLY A 665 13.30 -9.68 47.29
C GLY A 665 14.44 -8.81 46.70
N ILE A 666 14.11 -7.92 45.76
CA ILE A 666 15.11 -7.15 44.98
C ILE A 666 14.83 -5.65 45.08
N LEU A 667 13.58 -5.24 44.97
CA LEU A 667 13.10 -3.85 44.98
C LEU A 667 12.16 -3.62 46.14
N GLN A 668 11.94 -2.37 46.52
CA GLN A 668 10.94 -2.01 47.54
C GLN A 668 9.63 -1.67 46.82
N HIS A 669 8.50 -2.06 47.40
CA HIS A 669 7.22 -1.60 46.95
C HIS A 669 7.09 -0.08 47.14
N LEU A 670 6.66 0.69 46.16
CA LEU A 670 6.60 2.15 46.23
C LEU A 670 5.63 2.61 47.31
N PRO A 671 6.10 3.28 48.37
CA PRO A 671 5.25 3.79 49.45
C PRO A 671 4.25 4.83 48.94
N GLU A 672 3.08 4.90 49.61
CA GLU A 672 2.04 5.85 49.23
C GLU A 672 2.48 7.33 49.38
N ASP A 673 3.30 7.63 50.35
CA ASP A 673 3.82 8.99 50.58
C ASP A 673 4.85 9.43 49.53
N GLN A 674 5.36 8.53 48.70
CA GLN A 674 6.27 8.81 47.59
C GLN A 674 5.58 8.80 46.23
N ARG A 675 4.26 8.71 46.20
CA ARG A 675 3.45 8.76 44.95
C ARG A 675 3.06 10.19 44.53
N ALA A 676 3.90 11.18 44.85
CA ALA A 676 3.74 12.54 44.35
C ALA A 676 4.44 12.71 42.99
N PHE A 677 3.68 12.85 41.95
CA PHE A 677 4.16 12.98 40.56
C PHE A 677 4.04 14.44 40.12
N ASN A 678 5.17 15.15 40.02
CA ASN A 678 5.27 16.52 39.56
C ASN A 678 6.64 16.76 38.92
N GLU A 679 6.87 17.93 38.37
CA GLU A 679 8.08 18.30 37.63
C GLU A 679 9.34 18.26 38.50
N GLU A 680 9.30 18.80 39.75
CA GLU A 680 10.44 18.79 40.66
C GLU A 680 10.88 17.36 40.97
N ASN A 681 9.94 16.49 41.27
CA ASN A 681 10.20 15.07 41.51
C ASN A 681 10.68 14.34 40.26
N TYR A 682 10.19 14.71 39.09
CA TYR A 682 10.66 14.16 37.82
C TYR A 682 12.15 14.45 37.59
N LEU A 683 12.57 15.70 37.78
CA LEU A 683 13.96 16.08 37.60
C LEU A 683 14.87 15.35 38.62
N GLN A 684 14.39 15.19 39.85
CA GLN A 684 15.11 14.38 40.85
C GLN A 684 15.18 12.90 40.45
N ASP A 685 14.09 12.32 39.97
CA ASP A 685 14.09 10.93 39.48
C ASP A 685 15.07 10.75 38.32
N CYS A 686 15.20 11.72 37.44
CA CYS A 686 16.19 11.68 36.36
C CYS A 686 17.62 11.61 36.91
N LEU A 687 17.95 12.45 37.88
CA LEU A 687 19.27 12.41 38.57
C LEU A 687 19.52 11.08 39.26
N ASP A 688 18.55 10.58 40.03
CA ASP A 688 18.66 9.30 40.73
C ASP A 688 18.85 8.12 39.74
N ARG A 689 18.22 8.14 38.58
CA ARG A 689 18.42 7.11 37.52
C ARG A 689 19.76 7.26 36.83
N ALA A 690 20.20 8.49 36.55
CA ALA A 690 21.50 8.76 35.92
C ALA A 690 22.69 8.30 36.77
N GLU A 691 22.59 8.38 38.11
CA GLU A 691 23.60 7.84 39.01
C GLU A 691 23.71 6.30 39.02
N ARG A 692 22.68 5.62 38.46
CA ARG A 692 22.54 4.14 38.51
C ARG A 692 22.39 3.53 37.12
N CYS A 693 22.92 4.21 36.14
CA CYS A 693 22.91 3.75 34.75
C CYS A 693 24.13 2.83 34.47
N CYS A 694 24.06 2.19 33.32
CA CYS A 694 25.17 1.45 32.75
C CYS A 694 26.36 2.36 32.46
N SER A 695 27.55 1.90 32.74
CA SER A 695 28.81 2.61 32.45
C SER A 695 29.16 2.61 30.97
N SER A 696 28.62 1.65 30.22
CA SER A 696 28.70 1.62 28.75
C SER A 696 27.46 0.98 28.18
N PHE A 697 27.10 1.44 26.95
CA PHE A 697 26.02 0.88 26.15
C PHE A 697 26.42 0.97 24.67
N GLU A 698 26.29 -0.13 23.93
CA GLU A 698 26.59 -0.18 22.49
C GLU A 698 25.52 -0.96 21.72
N TYR A 699 25.06 -0.43 20.61
CA TYR A 699 24.27 -1.17 19.64
C TYR A 699 25.15 -2.11 18.82
N THR A 700 24.70 -3.36 18.66
CA THR A 700 25.38 -4.38 17.84
C THR A 700 24.53 -4.73 16.63
N ASN A 701 25.09 -5.45 15.65
CA ASN A 701 24.33 -5.92 14.49
C ASN A 701 23.21 -6.93 14.84
N THR A 702 23.23 -7.49 16.03
CA THR A 702 22.26 -8.50 16.48
C THR A 702 21.50 -8.10 17.74
N GLY A 703 21.70 -6.88 18.23
CA GLY A 703 21.07 -6.43 19.47
C GLY A 703 21.82 -5.28 20.11
N PHE A 704 22.18 -5.43 21.38
CA PHE A 704 22.97 -4.44 22.13
C PHE A 704 23.72 -5.10 23.29
N SER A 705 24.76 -4.42 23.78
CA SER A 705 25.50 -4.79 24.97
C SER A 705 25.65 -3.62 25.93
N ALA A 706 25.72 -3.89 27.22
CA ALA A 706 25.90 -2.89 28.24
C ALA A 706 26.76 -3.43 29.38
N GLN A 707 27.35 -2.53 30.20
CA GLN A 707 28.06 -2.86 31.40
C GLN A 707 27.54 -2.02 32.58
N ILE A 708 27.43 -2.60 33.75
CA ILE A 708 26.96 -1.91 34.99
C ILE A 708 27.77 -2.38 36.18
N ASP A 709 28.07 -1.45 37.09
CA ASP A 709 28.57 -1.77 38.41
C ASP A 709 27.41 -1.95 39.37
N SER A 710 27.40 -3.05 40.09
CA SER A 710 26.28 -3.42 40.94
C SER A 710 26.75 -3.79 42.32
N ASN A 711 26.34 -3.04 43.36
CA ASN A 711 26.67 -3.27 44.76
C ASN A 711 25.72 -4.24 45.48
N ARG A 712 24.72 -4.73 44.77
CA ARG A 712 23.72 -5.72 45.23
C ARG A 712 23.03 -6.36 44.03
N LYS A 713 22.28 -7.43 44.24
CA LYS A 713 21.38 -7.95 43.23
C LYS A 713 20.36 -6.87 42.87
N GLN A 714 20.25 -6.52 41.60
CA GLN A 714 19.35 -5.45 41.11
C GLN A 714 18.74 -5.79 39.78
N VAL A 715 17.72 -5.02 39.36
CA VAL A 715 17.04 -5.11 38.08
C VAL A 715 17.49 -3.95 37.21
N VAL A 716 18.01 -4.23 36.04
CA VAL A 716 18.42 -3.22 35.04
C VAL A 716 17.36 -3.16 33.96
N PHE A 717 16.80 -2.00 33.81
CA PHE A 717 15.77 -1.65 32.83
C PHE A 717 16.40 -1.12 31.55
N PHE A 718 15.83 -1.52 30.43
CA PHE A 718 16.15 -0.98 29.10
C PHE A 718 14.87 -0.51 28.42
N SER A 719 14.80 0.75 28.01
CA SER A 719 13.67 1.29 27.25
C SER A 719 13.69 0.78 25.79
N VAL A 720 13.85 -0.53 25.63
CA VAL A 720 13.82 -1.27 24.38
C VAL A 720 12.56 -2.15 24.37
N PRO A 721 11.74 -2.11 23.32
CA PRO A 721 10.48 -2.84 23.25
C PRO A 721 10.65 -4.35 23.42
N TYR A 722 9.79 -4.95 24.24
CA TYR A 722 9.76 -6.40 24.44
C TYR A 722 9.18 -7.10 23.21
N GLU A 723 9.90 -8.07 22.70
CA GLU A 723 9.46 -9.02 21.66
C GLU A 723 9.99 -10.43 21.94
N ASP A 724 9.28 -11.46 21.48
CA ASP A 724 9.66 -12.87 21.65
C ASP A 724 11.01 -13.24 20.99
N GLY A 725 11.54 -12.37 20.17
CA GLY A 725 12.82 -12.58 19.47
C GLY A 725 14.06 -12.35 20.32
N TRP A 726 13.92 -11.74 21.49
CA TRP A 726 15.02 -11.40 22.36
C TRP A 726 15.51 -12.57 23.21
N SER A 727 16.81 -12.63 23.43
CA SER A 727 17.48 -13.45 24.44
C SER A 727 18.56 -12.62 25.12
N ALA A 728 18.77 -12.84 26.41
CA ALA A 728 19.75 -12.10 27.20
C ALA A 728 20.75 -13.01 27.90
N GLN A 729 21.96 -12.51 28.09
CA GLN A 729 23.02 -13.10 28.91
C GLN A 729 23.57 -12.05 29.87
N VAL A 730 23.89 -12.46 31.08
CA VAL A 730 24.60 -11.68 32.11
C VAL A 730 25.88 -12.41 32.46
N ASN A 731 27.05 -11.77 32.27
CA ASN A 731 28.35 -12.38 32.38
C ASN A 731 28.50 -13.70 31.60
N GLY A 732 27.87 -13.76 30.41
CA GLY A 732 27.87 -14.94 29.54
C GLY A 732 26.88 -16.04 29.92
N GLU A 733 26.15 -15.92 31.04
CA GLU A 733 25.14 -16.89 31.46
C GLU A 733 23.74 -16.45 31.01
N PRO A 734 22.93 -17.35 30.44
CA PRO A 734 21.58 -17.03 30.00
C PRO A 734 20.68 -16.61 31.16
N VAL A 735 19.94 -15.50 30.97
CA VAL A 735 18.99 -14.98 31.98
C VAL A 735 17.62 -14.77 31.35
N ALA A 736 16.58 -14.82 32.19
CA ALA A 736 15.22 -14.49 31.75
C ALA A 736 15.10 -12.96 31.52
N ILE A 737 14.42 -12.58 30.42
CA ILE A 737 14.03 -11.21 30.18
C ILE A 737 12.66 -10.99 30.81
N GLU A 738 12.56 -10.00 31.67
CA GLU A 738 11.32 -9.59 32.31
C GLU A 738 10.65 -8.50 31.48
N ARG A 739 9.35 -8.63 31.20
CA ARG A 739 8.55 -7.58 30.61
C ARG A 739 8.07 -6.63 31.68
N VAL A 740 8.47 -5.37 31.58
CA VAL A 740 8.24 -4.33 32.57
C VAL A 740 7.81 -3.01 31.93
N ASN A 741 7.40 -2.03 32.73
CA ASN A 741 7.00 -0.70 32.24
C ASN A 741 6.10 -0.78 31.02
N VAL A 742 5.08 -1.67 31.12
CA VAL A 742 4.05 -1.91 30.11
C VAL A 742 4.55 -2.61 28.85
N GLY A 743 5.67 -2.25 28.29
CA GLY A 743 6.11 -2.76 26.98
C GLY A 743 7.62 -2.92 26.82
N PHE A 744 8.41 -2.70 27.86
CA PHE A 744 9.87 -2.72 27.80
C PHE A 744 10.49 -3.96 28.46
N MET A 745 11.83 -4.00 28.48
CA MET A 745 12.60 -5.12 28.95
C MET A 745 13.43 -4.79 30.20
N ALA A 746 13.59 -5.77 31.03
CA ALA A 746 14.57 -5.73 32.12
C ALA A 746 15.24 -7.08 32.33
N VAL A 747 16.44 -7.07 32.93
CA VAL A 747 17.13 -8.26 33.37
C VAL A 747 17.62 -8.08 34.79
N THR A 748 17.68 -9.18 35.52
CA THR A 748 18.28 -9.18 36.87
C THR A 748 19.77 -9.44 36.79
N VAL A 749 20.57 -8.59 37.45
CA VAL A 749 22.03 -8.71 37.52
C VAL A 749 22.48 -9.04 38.91
N PRO A 750 23.58 -9.82 39.10
CA PRO A 750 24.20 -10.08 40.40
C PRO A 750 24.99 -8.88 40.86
N GLU A 751 25.44 -8.90 42.13
CA GLU A 751 26.48 -8.01 42.64
C GLU A 751 27.81 -8.25 41.92
N GLY A 752 28.49 -7.18 41.50
CA GLY A 752 29.79 -7.23 40.86
C GLY A 752 30.18 -5.90 40.18
N GLU A 753 31.47 -5.72 39.94
CA GLU A 753 32.00 -4.62 39.12
C GLU A 753 32.06 -5.05 37.67
N GLY A 754 31.69 -4.16 36.73
CA GLY A 754 31.75 -4.41 35.29
C GLY A 754 30.86 -5.57 34.81
N VAL A 755 29.70 -5.77 35.45
CA VAL A 755 28.76 -6.83 35.03
C VAL A 755 28.32 -6.60 33.61
N THR A 756 28.63 -7.56 32.75
CA THR A 756 28.26 -7.47 31.30
C THR A 756 26.87 -8.00 31.05
N ILE A 757 26.11 -7.27 30.23
CA ILE A 757 24.76 -7.60 29.82
C ILE A 757 24.74 -7.63 28.29
N GLU A 758 24.32 -8.75 27.69
CA GLU A 758 24.25 -8.88 26.25
C GLU A 758 22.82 -9.30 25.83
N PHE A 759 22.21 -8.54 24.96
CA PHE A 759 20.94 -8.86 24.33
C PHE A 759 21.15 -9.24 22.86
N THR A 760 20.59 -10.38 22.46
CA THR A 760 20.64 -10.84 21.07
C THR A 760 19.23 -11.06 20.55
N TYR A 761 18.94 -10.50 19.38
CA TYR A 761 17.65 -10.58 18.73
C TYR A 761 17.67 -11.55 17.56
N ARG A 762 16.67 -12.39 17.48
CA ARG A 762 16.40 -13.28 16.33
C ARG A 762 14.98 -13.07 15.86
N THR A 763 14.81 -12.69 14.60
CA THR A 763 13.49 -12.43 14.01
C THR A 763 12.53 -13.62 14.22
N PRO A 764 11.42 -13.45 14.94
CA PRO A 764 10.44 -14.51 15.16
C PRO A 764 9.89 -15.05 13.84
N GLY A 765 9.78 -16.38 13.75
CA GLY A 765 9.26 -17.04 12.56
C GLY A 765 10.21 -17.14 11.37
N LEU A 766 11.38 -16.48 11.36
CA LEU A 766 12.31 -16.50 10.21
C LEU A 766 12.82 -17.91 9.91
N THR A 767 13.27 -18.64 10.92
CA THR A 767 13.76 -20.02 10.76
C THR A 767 12.67 -20.96 10.25
N LEU A 768 11.45 -20.85 10.79
CA LEU A 768 10.28 -21.61 10.34
C LEU A 768 9.94 -21.26 8.88
N GLY A 769 9.87 -19.97 8.56
CA GLY A 769 9.58 -19.49 7.22
C GLY A 769 10.61 -19.95 6.21
N PHE A 770 11.90 -19.92 6.56
CA PHE A 770 12.98 -20.43 5.72
C PHE A 770 12.85 -21.94 5.48
N GLY A 771 12.57 -22.72 6.53
CA GLY A 771 12.33 -24.16 6.43
C GLY A 771 11.17 -24.50 5.48
N ILE A 772 10.03 -23.80 5.63
CA ILE A 772 8.86 -23.98 4.74
C ILE A 772 9.22 -23.61 3.30
N THR A 773 9.99 -22.56 3.10
CA THR A 773 10.42 -22.12 1.75
C THR A 773 11.29 -23.17 1.09
N LEU A 774 12.28 -23.75 1.80
CA LEU A 774 13.14 -24.80 1.25
C LEU A 774 12.35 -26.07 0.91
N VAL A 775 11.45 -26.52 1.81
CA VAL A 775 10.59 -27.68 1.56
C VAL A 775 9.70 -27.43 0.34
N SER A 776 9.09 -26.24 0.25
CA SER A 776 8.23 -25.88 -0.89
C SER A 776 8.99 -25.81 -2.20
N LEU A 777 10.23 -25.36 -2.18
CA LEU A 777 11.12 -25.34 -3.34
C LEU A 777 11.45 -26.79 -3.80
N ALA A 778 11.84 -27.65 -2.87
CA ALA A 778 12.11 -29.05 -3.15
C ALA A 778 10.88 -29.76 -3.72
N LEU A 779 9.70 -29.54 -3.12
CA LEU A 779 8.45 -30.11 -3.61
C LEU A 779 8.05 -29.55 -4.98
N LEU A 780 8.27 -28.26 -5.25
CA LEU A 780 8.00 -27.68 -6.57
C LEU A 780 8.92 -28.28 -7.64
N VAL A 781 10.21 -28.44 -7.35
CA VAL A 781 11.16 -29.10 -8.27
C VAL A 781 10.76 -30.56 -8.52
N ALA A 782 10.46 -31.33 -7.48
CA ALA A 782 9.99 -32.72 -7.60
C ALA A 782 8.69 -32.80 -8.41
N TYR A 783 7.72 -31.92 -8.14
CA TYR A 783 6.48 -31.80 -8.90
C TYR A 783 6.74 -31.52 -10.38
N LEU A 784 7.61 -30.60 -10.71
CA LEU A 784 7.95 -30.26 -12.11
C LEU A 784 8.64 -31.44 -12.82
N MET A 785 9.57 -32.13 -12.14
CA MET A 785 10.24 -33.32 -12.66
C MET A 785 9.24 -34.46 -12.94
N LEU A 786 8.31 -34.71 -11.99
CA LEU A 786 7.27 -35.72 -12.15
C LEU A 786 6.33 -35.36 -13.31
N MET A 787 5.86 -34.11 -13.38
CA MET A 787 4.97 -33.68 -14.45
C MET A 787 5.65 -33.67 -15.82
N HIS A 788 6.98 -33.49 -15.89
CA HIS A 788 7.73 -33.61 -17.14
C HIS A 788 7.77 -35.03 -17.68
N ARG A 789 7.86 -36.03 -16.79
CA ARG A 789 7.91 -37.46 -17.14
C ARG A 789 6.54 -38.03 -17.53
N LEU A 790 5.45 -37.44 -17.05
CA LEU A 790 4.11 -37.97 -17.37
C LEU A 790 3.65 -37.50 -18.76
N PRO A 791 3.08 -38.41 -19.59
CA PRO A 791 2.55 -38.05 -20.89
C PRO A 791 1.41 -37.06 -20.75
N GLN A 792 1.65 -35.82 -21.14
CA GLN A 792 0.63 -34.77 -21.12
C GLN A 792 -0.31 -34.96 -22.31
N LYS A 793 -1.53 -35.47 -22.08
CA LYS A 793 -2.61 -35.33 -23.06
C LYS A 793 -2.84 -33.84 -23.31
N ALA A 794 -2.48 -33.38 -24.51
CA ALA A 794 -2.69 -31.99 -24.88
C ALA A 794 -4.17 -31.63 -24.68
N PRO A 795 -4.50 -30.60 -23.86
CA PRO A 795 -5.86 -30.14 -23.73
C PRO A 795 -6.35 -29.64 -25.07
N PRO A 796 -7.66 -29.66 -25.35
CA PRO A 796 -8.21 -29.10 -26.56
C PRO A 796 -7.82 -27.60 -26.62
N ARG A 797 -7.00 -27.24 -27.59
CA ARG A 797 -6.42 -25.89 -27.75
C ARG A 797 -7.52 -24.84 -27.88
N ARG A 798 -7.84 -24.16 -26.79
CA ARG A 798 -8.73 -22.99 -26.75
C ARG A 798 -8.12 -21.88 -25.92
N GLY A 799 -7.13 -21.17 -26.49
CA GLY A 799 -6.55 -19.96 -25.90
C GLY A 799 -5.11 -19.69 -26.36
N PRO A 800 -4.63 -18.43 -26.31
CA PRO A 800 -3.27 -18.08 -26.67
C PRO A 800 -2.27 -18.41 -25.56
N SER A 801 -1.09 -18.96 -25.89
CA SER A 801 0.01 -19.31 -24.98
C SER A 801 1.04 -18.18 -24.85
N LEU A 802 1.59 -17.96 -23.63
CA LEU A 802 2.60 -16.92 -23.34
C LEU A 802 3.91 -17.06 -24.14
N LEU A 803 4.31 -18.27 -24.52
CA LEU A 803 5.64 -18.55 -25.07
C LEU A 803 5.69 -18.90 -26.56
N ARG A 804 4.56 -18.91 -27.28
CA ARG A 804 4.55 -19.16 -28.72
C ARG A 804 4.56 -17.85 -29.52
N VAL A 805 5.56 -17.03 -29.34
CA VAL A 805 5.78 -15.79 -30.12
C VAL A 805 5.97 -16.07 -31.64
N GLY A 806 6.29 -17.29 -32.01
CA GLY A 806 6.58 -17.65 -33.42
C GLY A 806 5.38 -18.12 -34.25
N LYS A 807 4.26 -18.61 -33.68
CA LYS A 807 3.13 -19.21 -34.41
C LYS A 807 1.83 -18.42 -34.38
N PHE A 808 1.83 -17.22 -33.81
CA PHE A 808 0.61 -16.39 -33.67
C PHE A 808 0.02 -15.91 -34.99
N SER A 809 0.83 -15.79 -36.06
CA SER A 809 0.34 -15.35 -37.37
C SER A 809 -0.57 -16.38 -38.03
N GLN A 810 -0.38 -17.67 -37.74
CA GLN A 810 -1.23 -18.74 -38.28
C GLN A 810 -2.58 -18.84 -37.59
N TYR A 811 -2.65 -18.50 -36.28
CA TYR A 811 -3.93 -18.55 -35.52
C TYR A 811 -4.87 -17.41 -35.88
N ALA A 812 -4.34 -16.24 -36.26
CA ALA A 812 -5.14 -15.14 -36.76
C ALA A 812 -5.72 -15.46 -38.16
N LYS A 813 -4.99 -16.19 -39.00
CA LYS A 813 -5.45 -16.64 -40.31
C LYS A 813 -6.50 -17.76 -40.20
N SER A 814 -6.38 -18.71 -39.28
CA SER A 814 -7.36 -19.80 -39.16
C SER A 814 -8.70 -19.35 -38.54
N ARG A 815 -8.76 -18.21 -37.83
CA ARG A 815 -10.03 -17.62 -37.36
C ARG A 815 -10.75 -16.78 -38.45
N HIS A 816 -10.07 -16.34 -39.50
CA HIS A 816 -10.72 -15.68 -40.63
C HIS A 816 -11.52 -16.65 -41.52
N THR A 817 -11.21 -17.96 -41.47
CA THR A 817 -11.90 -18.97 -42.29
C THR A 817 -13.13 -19.59 -41.62
N SER A 818 -13.41 -19.32 -40.34
CA SER A 818 -14.58 -19.88 -39.63
C SER A 818 -15.80 -18.99 -39.53
N PHE A 819 -15.77 -17.80 -40.12
CA PHE A 819 -16.93 -16.97 -40.34
C PHE A 819 -17.33 -17.08 -41.84
N ARG A 820 -17.81 -18.28 -42.27
CA ARG A 820 -18.64 -18.39 -43.48
C ARG A 820 -19.87 -17.54 -43.25
N ARG A 821 -20.05 -16.54 -44.11
CA ARG A 821 -21.34 -15.94 -44.35
C ARG A 821 -22.33 -17.07 -44.71
N PRO A 822 -23.61 -17.02 -44.30
CA PRO A 822 -24.62 -17.86 -44.94
C PRO A 822 -24.56 -17.56 -46.44
N GLY A 823 -24.39 -18.61 -47.22
CA GLY A 823 -24.23 -18.49 -48.66
C GLY A 823 -25.46 -17.84 -49.31
N ALA A 824 -25.19 -17.03 -50.29
CA ALA A 824 -26.17 -16.64 -51.28
C ALA A 824 -26.73 -17.93 -51.91
N LEU A 825 -28.02 -18.11 -51.79
CA LEU A 825 -28.77 -19.09 -52.60
C LEU A 825 -28.62 -18.72 -54.07
N THR A 826 -27.89 -19.53 -54.83
CA THR A 826 -27.92 -19.50 -56.28
C THR A 826 -29.16 -20.30 -56.68
N LEU A 827 -30.16 -19.64 -57.22
CA LEU A 827 -31.32 -20.25 -57.92
C LEU A 827 -30.81 -20.95 -59.16
N HIS A 828 -30.90 -22.30 -59.20
CA HIS A 828 -30.99 -23.05 -60.44
C HIS A 828 -32.44 -23.28 -60.73
N VAL A 829 -32.91 -22.68 -61.85
CA VAL A 829 -34.20 -22.90 -62.49
C VAL A 829 -34.12 -24.21 -63.24
N THR A 830 -34.89 -25.21 -62.86
CA THR A 830 -35.39 -26.27 -63.77
C THR A 830 -36.90 -26.35 -63.61
N ARG A 831 -37.57 -26.21 -64.77
CA ARG A 831 -39.02 -26.36 -64.98
C ARG A 831 -39.44 -27.82 -64.93
N GLU A 832 -40.63 -28.08 -64.40
CA GLU A 832 -41.75 -28.87 -64.89
C GLU A 832 -42.63 -29.34 -63.73
N ALA A 833 -43.77 -28.94 -63.70
CA ALA A 833 -45.12 -29.33 -64.14
C ALA A 833 -46.02 -29.85 -63.02
N ALA A 834 -47.27 -29.23 -63.04
CA ALA A 834 -48.60 -29.73 -62.64
C ALA A 834 -48.99 -29.81 -61.14
N VAL A 835 -49.83 -28.92 -60.70
CA VAL A 835 -51.23 -28.75 -60.24
C VAL A 835 -51.99 -30.08 -59.96
N PRO A 836 -53.09 -30.20 -59.09
CA PRO A 836 -53.79 -29.20 -58.25
C PRO A 836 -54.36 -29.66 -56.90
N SER A 837 -55.09 -28.69 -56.29
CA SER A 837 -56.33 -28.73 -55.46
C SER A 837 -56.25 -29.27 -54.06
N GLU A 838 -56.85 -28.75 -53.05
CA GLU A 838 -58.03 -27.97 -52.71
C GLU A 838 -58.10 -27.84 -51.20
N GLU A 839 -58.57 -26.69 -50.72
CA GLU A 839 -59.58 -26.45 -49.67
C GLU A 839 -59.26 -26.95 -48.25
N ASP A 840 -59.42 -26.24 -47.12
CA ASP A 840 -60.47 -25.28 -46.74
C ASP A 840 -60.00 -24.57 -45.47
N SER A 841 -60.34 -23.29 -45.42
CA SER A 841 -60.46 -22.50 -44.15
C SER A 841 -61.91 -22.60 -43.65
N PRO A 842 -62.45 -22.06 -42.61
CA PRO A 842 -62.05 -20.88 -41.77
C PRO A 842 -62.58 -20.90 -40.31
N PRO A 843 -62.93 -19.81 -39.64
CA PRO A 843 -62.25 -19.11 -38.63
C PRO A 843 -63.06 -18.91 -37.31
N PRO A 844 -63.04 -17.79 -36.55
CA PRO A 844 -62.85 -17.71 -35.12
C PRO A 844 -64.11 -17.38 -34.31
N LYS A 845 -64.06 -17.33 -32.95
CA LYS A 845 -64.94 -16.53 -32.05
C LYS A 845 -64.31 -16.30 -30.72
N GLU A 846 -64.02 -15.05 -30.34
CA GLU A 846 -64.75 -14.07 -29.56
C GLU A 846 -65.16 -14.49 -28.11
N THR A 847 -64.63 -13.72 -27.21
CA THR A 847 -64.98 -13.22 -25.90
C THR A 847 -66.44 -13.40 -25.35
N PRO A 848 -66.74 -13.27 -24.03
CA PRO A 848 -66.74 -11.96 -23.36
C PRO A 848 -66.47 -11.90 -21.82
N ARG A 849 -66.09 -10.68 -21.42
CA ARG A 849 -66.27 -9.90 -20.18
C ARG A 849 -67.27 -10.40 -19.13
N GLN A 850 -66.88 -10.11 -17.85
CA GLN A 850 -67.55 -9.23 -16.86
C GLN A 850 -66.87 -9.45 -15.47
N SER A 851 -66.37 -8.44 -14.84
CA SER A 851 -66.88 -7.35 -13.99
C SER A 851 -67.20 -7.83 -12.54
N SER A 852 -66.58 -7.29 -11.56
CA SER A 852 -66.97 -6.26 -10.64
C SER A 852 -66.33 -6.38 -9.25
N GLN A 853 -65.77 -5.28 -8.79
CA GLN A 853 -66.07 -4.61 -7.48
C GLN A 853 -65.90 -5.48 -6.23
N SER A 854 -65.34 -5.03 -5.10
CA SER A 854 -65.17 -3.71 -4.51
C SER A 854 -64.47 -3.85 -3.16
N GLU A 855 -63.89 -2.77 -2.72
CA GLU A 855 -63.84 -2.29 -1.32
C GLU A 855 -63.26 -3.22 -0.24
N SER A 856 -62.47 -2.84 0.70
CA SER A 856 -62.09 -1.57 1.32
C SER A 856 -61.29 -1.85 2.57
N GLU A 857 -60.51 -0.93 2.91
CA GLU A 857 -60.20 -0.37 4.24
C GLU A 857 -59.33 -1.11 5.27
N LYS A 858 -58.31 -0.31 5.68
CA LYS A 858 -57.77 -0.02 7.02
C LYS A 858 -57.06 -1.16 7.74
N GLY A 859 -55.98 -0.94 8.27
CA GLY A 859 -55.38 0.12 9.06
C GLY A 859 -54.40 -0.54 10.05
N GLU A 860 -53.39 0.00 10.28
CA GLU A 860 -52.38 0.25 11.31
C GLU A 860 -50.96 0.10 10.80
#